data_b44f4efedf5ab9675381a14e64bb5d08
#
_entry.id   b44f4efedf5ab9675381a14e64bb5d08
#
_cell.length_a   1.000
_cell.length_b   1.000
_cell.length_c   1.000
_cell.angle_alpha   90.00
_cell.angle_beta   90.00
_cell.angle_gamma   90.00
#
_symmetry.space_group_name_H-M   'P 1'
#
loop_
_entity.id
_entity.type
_entity.pdbx_description
1 polymer ?
#
loop_
_entity_poly.entity_id
_entity_poly.type
_entity_poly.pdbx_seq_one_letter_code
_entity_poly.pdbx_strand_id
1 'polypeptide(L)'
;MDFKLTSKYKPTGDQPEAIKELTEGIKDGMPAQVLLGVTGSGKTFTVANVIANVNKPTLILSHNKTLAAQLYEEMKGFFPNNAVEYYVSYYDYYQPEAYLPTSDTYIEKDLAINDEIDKLRLGAVSALLSGRKDVIVVSSVSCIYGMGGPVAMQESIIKIKRGQTIDRNVFLRKLVDALYVRNDIDLQRGTFRVKGDTIDISMAYSDNILRVTWWDDEIDSIEEVDNITFHTIERFETYEIYPANLFVTSKEQTEQAIRMIQDDLVDRVNYFNEIGDSIKAQRIKERVEYDMEMIKELGHCSGIENYSRYFDGRNPGERPYCLLDFFPKDYLMVIDESHVSVPQINAMYGGDRARKQNLVEYGFRLPAAFDNRPLKFEEFHNLMHQVIYISATPANYEIEEAEGVVVEQIIRPTGLLDPEIEVRPSENQIDDLMDEILTRINRHERVLVTTLTKRMAEELTEYLLNHEIKANYIHSDVATLDRVKIMNDLRAGIYDVLVGVNLLREGLDLPEVSLVAILDADKEGFLRSHRSLTQTAGRAARNVNGKVIMYADTITESMQKTIEETARRRSIQLKYNEEHYIIPKQIEKKIGSTLAFSSQTNNNGKEDIRQNSKYKDIYLEPEASAFAADPIVKRMSKAELEKSIANTTALMKQAAKDLDFIQAAQYRDEIIRLQNQLKEKKY
;
A
#
# COMPACT_ATOMS: atom_id res chain seq x y z
N MET A 1 17.75 -9.10 19.91
CA MET A 1 18.61 -9.81 18.93
C MET A 1 19.10 -8.77 17.96
N ASP A 2 20.26 -9.02 17.31
CA ASP A 2 20.74 -8.16 16.26
C ASP A 2 20.33 -8.70 14.89
N PHE A 3 20.26 -7.82 13.89
CA PHE A 3 20.00 -8.24 12.53
C PHE A 3 21.15 -9.08 11.98
N LYS A 4 20.84 -10.22 11.40
CA LYS A 4 21.82 -11.12 10.79
C LYS A 4 21.52 -11.28 9.31
N LEU A 5 22.22 -10.50 8.48
CA LEU A 5 22.09 -10.58 7.03
C LEU A 5 22.62 -11.92 6.50
N THR A 6 21.80 -12.60 5.72
CA THR A 6 22.15 -13.83 4.99
C THR A 6 22.02 -13.57 3.49
N SER A 7 23.12 -13.65 2.75
CA SER A 7 23.10 -13.45 1.30
C SER A 7 24.22 -14.23 0.60
N LYS A 8 23.89 -14.69 -0.60
CA LYS A 8 24.89 -15.27 -1.55
C LYS A 8 25.64 -14.18 -2.30
N TYR A 9 25.12 -12.94 -2.27
CA TYR A 9 25.70 -11.80 -2.98
C TYR A 9 26.62 -11.00 -2.06
N LYS A 10 27.61 -10.34 -2.68
CA LYS A 10 28.46 -9.35 -2.03
C LYS A 10 28.17 -7.99 -2.67
N PRO A 11 28.29 -6.90 -1.91
CA PRO A 11 28.14 -5.56 -2.48
C PRO A 11 29.15 -5.32 -3.61
N THR A 12 28.66 -4.81 -4.75
CA THR A 12 29.42 -4.52 -5.96
C THR A 12 29.04 -3.17 -6.57
N GLY A 13 29.85 -2.64 -7.45
CA GLY A 13 29.60 -1.33 -8.07
C GLY A 13 29.57 -0.21 -7.05
N ASP A 14 28.54 0.60 -7.08
CA ASP A 14 28.32 1.72 -6.14
C ASP A 14 27.80 1.27 -4.77
N GLN A 15 27.37 0.00 -4.64
CA GLN A 15 26.74 -0.49 -3.42
C GLN A 15 27.62 -0.34 -2.17
N PRO A 16 28.95 -0.67 -2.17
CA PRO A 16 29.78 -0.53 -0.99
C PRO A 16 29.82 0.91 -0.46
N GLU A 17 29.95 1.89 -1.35
CA GLU A 17 30.00 3.31 -0.98
C GLU A 17 28.62 3.79 -0.53
N ALA A 18 27.57 3.47 -1.25
CA ALA A 18 26.18 3.79 -0.86
C ALA A 18 25.82 3.22 0.51
N ILE A 19 26.18 1.96 0.79
CA ILE A 19 25.97 1.34 2.11
C ILE A 19 26.71 2.11 3.20
N LYS A 20 27.97 2.50 2.93
CA LYS A 20 28.79 3.23 3.88
C LYS A 20 28.19 4.60 4.16
N GLU A 21 27.94 5.41 3.13
CA GLU A 21 27.42 6.78 3.27
C GLU A 21 26.06 6.80 3.98
N LEU A 22 25.10 5.95 3.58
CA LEU A 22 23.81 5.87 4.23
C LEU A 22 23.93 5.42 5.70
N THR A 23 24.82 4.47 5.99
CA THR A 23 25.03 3.98 7.35
C THR A 23 25.66 5.06 8.25
N GLU A 24 26.66 5.77 7.74
CA GLU A 24 27.32 6.88 8.44
C GLU A 24 26.33 8.02 8.70
N GLY A 25 25.55 8.43 7.68
CA GLY A 25 24.53 9.47 7.85
C GLY A 25 23.49 9.14 8.91
N ILE A 26 23.02 7.87 8.99
CA ILE A 26 22.12 7.47 10.07
C ILE A 26 22.80 7.53 11.44
N LYS A 27 24.06 7.09 11.55
CA LYS A 27 24.83 7.14 12.80
C LYS A 27 25.13 8.55 13.24
N ASP A 28 25.35 9.46 12.30
CA ASP A 28 25.58 10.89 12.54
C ASP A 28 24.28 11.66 12.86
N GLY A 29 23.14 10.97 12.82
CA GLY A 29 21.84 11.54 13.19
C GLY A 29 21.17 12.35 12.10
N MET A 30 21.54 12.17 10.83
CA MET A 30 20.87 12.82 9.71
C MET A 30 19.38 12.43 9.69
N PRO A 31 18.46 13.41 9.61
CA PRO A 31 17.01 13.12 9.63
C PRO A 31 16.53 12.47 8.34
N ALA A 32 17.12 12.83 7.20
CA ALA A 32 16.73 12.33 5.89
C ALA A 32 17.92 12.14 4.95
N GLN A 33 17.85 11.13 4.10
CA GLN A 33 18.81 10.86 3.04
C GLN A 33 18.07 10.36 1.80
N VAL A 34 18.61 10.59 0.62
CA VAL A 34 18.05 10.09 -0.65
C VAL A 34 19.00 9.05 -1.23
N LEU A 35 18.50 7.85 -1.53
CA LEU A 35 19.15 6.86 -2.38
C LEU A 35 18.59 6.95 -3.80
N LEU A 36 19.34 7.63 -4.68
CA LEU A 36 19.06 7.66 -6.11
C LEU A 36 19.59 6.36 -6.72
N GLY A 37 18.70 5.38 -6.88
CA GLY A 37 19.10 4.08 -7.40
C GLY A 37 18.35 3.72 -8.67
N VAL A 38 19.09 3.45 -9.76
CA VAL A 38 18.47 3.02 -11.02
C VAL A 38 17.83 1.64 -10.87
N THR A 39 16.89 1.35 -11.75
CA THR A 39 16.24 0.02 -11.78
C THR A 39 17.30 -1.07 -12.06
N GLY A 40 17.36 -2.07 -11.18
CA GLY A 40 18.32 -3.18 -11.31
C GLY A 40 19.70 -2.95 -10.68
N SER A 41 19.91 -1.83 -10.00
CA SER A 41 21.17 -1.62 -9.26
C SER A 41 21.25 -2.38 -7.94
N GLY A 42 20.17 -3.04 -7.49
CA GLY A 42 20.14 -3.80 -6.24
C GLY A 42 19.85 -2.95 -5.00
N LYS A 43 19.01 -1.93 -5.11
CA LYS A 43 18.62 -1.02 -4.01
C LYS A 43 18.17 -1.78 -2.76
N THR A 44 17.32 -2.82 -2.91
CA THR A 44 16.85 -3.64 -1.79
C THR A 44 17.99 -4.28 -1.01
N PHE A 45 19.01 -4.78 -1.72
CA PHE A 45 20.18 -5.37 -1.10
C PHE A 45 21.04 -4.33 -0.36
N THR A 46 21.19 -3.14 -0.93
CA THR A 46 21.86 -2.00 -0.27
C THR A 46 21.16 -1.64 1.04
N VAL A 47 19.83 -1.50 1.00
CA VAL A 47 19.03 -1.21 2.20
C VAL A 47 19.13 -2.32 3.24
N ALA A 48 19.10 -3.60 2.84
CA ALA A 48 19.28 -4.71 3.76
C ALA A 48 20.64 -4.65 4.48
N ASN A 49 21.71 -4.29 3.78
CA ASN A 49 23.03 -4.07 4.40
C ASN A 49 23.03 -2.88 5.36
N VAL A 50 22.38 -1.77 5.00
CA VAL A 50 22.24 -0.61 5.90
C VAL A 50 21.50 -0.99 7.17
N ILE A 51 20.35 -1.69 7.06
CA ILE A 51 19.57 -2.17 8.20
C ILE A 51 20.44 -3.03 9.14
N ALA A 52 21.20 -3.98 8.58
CA ALA A 52 22.09 -4.82 9.36
C ALA A 52 23.19 -4.02 10.07
N ASN A 53 23.72 -2.97 9.45
CA ASN A 53 24.79 -2.13 10.01
C ASN A 53 24.33 -1.16 11.09
N VAL A 54 23.08 -0.66 10.99
CA VAL A 54 22.53 0.30 11.95
C VAL A 54 21.77 -0.37 13.09
N ASN A 55 21.28 -1.59 12.85
CA ASN A 55 20.61 -2.43 13.84
C ASN A 55 19.42 -1.75 14.55
N LYS A 56 18.56 -1.08 13.76
CA LYS A 56 17.35 -0.38 14.24
C LYS A 56 16.09 -1.07 13.72
N PRO A 57 15.00 -1.13 14.51
CA PRO A 57 13.70 -1.48 13.98
C PRO A 57 13.38 -0.65 12.73
N THR A 58 12.89 -1.28 11.68
CA THR A 58 12.76 -0.63 10.39
C THR A 58 11.35 -0.78 9.83
N LEU A 59 10.77 0.33 9.37
CA LEU A 59 9.56 0.35 8.56
C LEU A 59 9.95 0.58 7.09
N ILE A 60 9.59 -0.34 6.21
CA ILE A 60 9.73 -0.18 4.76
C ILE A 60 8.36 0.10 4.18
N LEU A 61 8.17 1.29 3.61
CA LEU A 61 6.92 1.74 3.03
C LEU A 61 6.98 1.65 1.52
N SER A 62 5.98 0.99 0.92
CA SER A 62 5.79 0.89 -0.53
C SER A 62 4.42 1.44 -0.94
N HIS A 63 4.30 1.93 -2.16
CA HIS A 63 3.07 2.58 -2.63
C HIS A 63 1.93 1.60 -2.99
N ASN A 64 2.19 0.30 -3.11
CA ASN A 64 1.16 -0.70 -3.36
C ASN A 64 1.46 -2.07 -2.74
N LYS A 65 0.42 -2.92 -2.63
CA LYS A 65 0.50 -4.26 -2.03
C LYS A 65 1.46 -5.20 -2.77
N THR A 66 1.52 -5.12 -4.09
CA THR A 66 2.33 -6.05 -4.91
C THR A 66 3.82 -5.81 -4.69
N LEU A 67 4.25 -4.55 -4.70
CA LEU A 67 5.63 -4.20 -4.39
C LEU A 67 5.98 -4.46 -2.93
N ALA A 68 5.06 -4.17 -2.00
CA ALA A 68 5.24 -4.51 -0.60
C ALA A 68 5.44 -6.02 -0.41
N ALA A 69 4.66 -6.87 -1.11
CA ALA A 69 4.84 -8.32 -1.06
C ALA A 69 6.20 -8.77 -1.61
N GLN A 70 6.64 -8.19 -2.72
CA GLN A 70 7.97 -8.47 -3.27
C GLN A 70 9.08 -8.07 -2.29
N LEU A 71 9.02 -6.88 -1.72
CA LEU A 71 10.00 -6.40 -0.73
C LEU A 71 10.00 -7.27 0.54
N TYR A 72 8.83 -7.71 0.98
CA TYR A 72 8.69 -8.62 2.12
C TYR A 72 9.42 -9.94 1.87
N GLU A 73 9.18 -10.58 0.71
CA GLU A 73 9.85 -11.82 0.35
C GLU A 73 11.37 -11.66 0.21
N GLU A 74 11.83 -10.57 -0.41
CA GLU A 74 13.25 -10.25 -0.52
C GLU A 74 13.88 -10.05 0.87
N MET A 75 13.26 -9.25 1.75
CA MET A 75 13.75 -9.02 3.12
C MET A 75 13.74 -10.28 3.97
N LYS A 76 12.70 -11.12 3.86
CA LYS A 76 12.64 -12.41 4.55
C LYS A 76 13.75 -13.36 4.09
N GLY A 77 14.10 -13.31 2.80
CA GLY A 77 15.25 -14.02 2.27
C GLY A 77 16.59 -13.52 2.81
N PHE A 78 16.74 -12.21 3.03
CA PHE A 78 17.95 -11.62 3.61
C PHE A 78 18.04 -11.77 5.13
N PHE A 79 16.91 -11.85 5.83
CA PHE A 79 16.83 -11.93 7.29
C PHE A 79 16.00 -13.13 7.76
N PRO A 80 16.39 -14.38 7.42
CA PRO A 80 15.56 -15.56 7.70
C PRO A 80 15.38 -15.86 9.20
N ASN A 81 16.24 -15.31 10.06
CA ASN A 81 16.24 -15.53 11.52
C ASN A 81 15.75 -14.33 12.31
N ASN A 82 15.36 -13.24 11.65
CA ASN A 82 14.85 -12.04 12.29
C ASN A 82 13.34 -11.87 12.00
N ALA A 83 12.68 -10.99 12.73
CA ALA A 83 11.26 -10.72 12.50
C ALA A 83 11.10 -9.83 11.26
N VAL A 84 10.68 -10.42 10.16
CA VAL A 84 10.26 -9.69 8.96
C VAL A 84 8.77 -9.89 8.81
N GLU A 85 8.03 -8.78 8.90
CA GLU A 85 6.58 -8.76 9.02
C GLU A 85 5.94 -8.01 7.84
N TYR A 86 4.68 -8.33 7.55
CA TYR A 86 3.93 -7.77 6.43
C TYR A 86 2.68 -7.05 6.92
N TYR A 87 2.52 -5.77 6.57
CA TYR A 87 1.41 -4.94 7.03
C TYR A 87 0.80 -4.14 5.88
N VAL A 88 -0.21 -4.69 5.22
CA VAL A 88 -0.94 -4.02 4.13
C VAL A 88 -2.43 -4.02 4.42
N SER A 89 -3.24 -3.39 3.57
CA SER A 89 -4.69 -3.47 3.70
C SER A 89 -5.18 -4.92 3.61
N TYR A 90 -5.97 -5.34 4.57
CA TYR A 90 -6.50 -6.71 4.69
C TYR A 90 -7.80 -6.95 3.90
N TYR A 91 -8.23 -5.96 3.10
CA TYR A 91 -9.41 -6.12 2.26
C TYR A 91 -9.05 -6.77 0.92
N ASP A 92 -9.77 -7.84 0.54
CA ASP A 92 -9.79 -8.35 -0.82
C ASP A 92 -10.75 -7.53 -1.69
N TYR A 93 -11.84 -7.06 -1.06
CA TYR A 93 -12.78 -6.13 -1.64
C TYR A 93 -13.16 -5.07 -0.61
N TYR A 94 -13.27 -3.83 -1.02
CA TYR A 94 -13.69 -2.73 -0.15
C TYR A 94 -14.49 -1.68 -0.93
N GLN A 95 -15.76 -1.52 -0.55
CA GLN A 95 -16.60 -0.41 -0.96
C GLN A 95 -16.82 0.48 0.25
N PRO A 96 -16.28 1.71 0.27
CA PRO A 96 -16.52 2.62 1.38
C PRO A 96 -17.97 3.07 1.41
N GLU A 97 -18.47 3.29 2.64
CA GLU A 97 -19.75 3.95 2.86
C GLU A 97 -19.73 5.37 2.28
N ALA A 98 -20.76 5.75 1.53
CA ALA A 98 -20.86 7.06 0.92
C ALA A 98 -22.31 7.50 0.73
N TYR A 99 -22.53 8.80 0.65
CA TYR A 99 -23.82 9.36 0.29
C TYR A 99 -23.69 10.35 -0.86
N LEU A 100 -24.56 10.21 -1.84
CA LEU A 100 -24.65 11.03 -3.04
C LEU A 100 -25.89 11.93 -2.94
N PRO A 101 -25.75 13.20 -2.50
CA PRO A 101 -26.89 14.06 -2.22
C PRO A 101 -27.82 14.31 -3.41
N THR A 102 -27.26 14.31 -4.61
CA THR A 102 -27.95 14.66 -5.85
C THR A 102 -28.84 13.55 -6.41
N SER A 103 -28.49 12.30 -6.14
CA SER A 103 -29.33 11.15 -6.49
C SER A 103 -30.05 10.56 -5.27
N ASP A 104 -29.88 11.18 -4.10
CA ASP A 104 -30.37 10.66 -2.79
C ASP A 104 -30.02 9.18 -2.62
N THR A 105 -28.77 8.84 -3.00
CA THR A 105 -28.32 7.44 -3.00
C THR A 105 -27.33 7.23 -1.86
N TYR A 106 -27.71 6.37 -0.92
CA TYR A 106 -26.80 5.87 0.10
C TYR A 106 -26.13 4.59 -0.39
N ILE A 107 -24.80 4.58 -0.34
CA ILE A 107 -23.95 3.42 -0.67
C ILE A 107 -23.51 2.82 0.66
N GLU A 108 -24.00 1.62 0.93
CA GLU A 108 -23.61 0.90 2.12
C GLU A 108 -22.16 0.40 2.01
N LYS A 109 -21.46 0.37 3.15
CA LYS A 109 -20.13 -0.24 3.25
C LYS A 109 -20.24 -1.72 2.93
N ASP A 110 -19.42 -2.19 1.99
CA ASP A 110 -19.28 -3.61 1.65
C ASP A 110 -17.80 -3.98 1.61
N LEU A 111 -17.44 -5.11 2.21
CA LEU A 111 -16.04 -5.52 2.31
C LEU A 111 -15.91 -7.04 2.39
N ALA A 112 -14.78 -7.53 1.92
CA ALA A 112 -14.31 -8.89 2.14
C ALA A 112 -12.92 -8.83 2.77
N ILE A 113 -12.75 -9.47 3.93
CA ILE A 113 -11.50 -9.53 4.67
C ILE A 113 -10.71 -10.75 4.21
N ASN A 114 -9.41 -10.56 4.05
CA ASN A 114 -8.44 -11.62 3.85
C ASN A 114 -7.86 -12.04 5.20
N ASP A 115 -8.25 -13.21 5.69
CA ASP A 115 -7.84 -13.72 7.00
C ASP A 115 -6.33 -13.91 7.12
N GLU A 116 -5.65 -14.28 6.03
CA GLU A 116 -4.20 -14.46 6.01
C GLU A 116 -3.46 -13.13 6.19
N ILE A 117 -3.90 -12.08 5.49
CA ILE A 117 -3.33 -10.74 5.64
C ILE A 117 -3.63 -10.19 7.04
N ASP A 118 -4.82 -10.45 7.58
CA ASP A 118 -5.18 -10.02 8.94
C ASP A 118 -4.28 -10.69 9.98
N LYS A 119 -3.98 -11.98 9.84
CA LYS A 119 -3.00 -12.70 10.66
C LYS A 119 -1.61 -12.03 10.60
N LEU A 120 -1.12 -11.73 9.39
CA LEU A 120 0.18 -11.07 9.21
C LEU A 120 0.23 -9.67 9.85
N ARG A 121 -0.87 -8.92 9.80
CA ARG A 121 -0.97 -7.61 10.47
C ARG A 121 -0.89 -7.74 12.00
N LEU A 122 -1.59 -8.70 12.57
CA LEU A 122 -1.49 -9.02 14.00
C LEU A 122 -0.07 -9.46 14.37
N GLY A 123 0.57 -10.27 13.52
CA GLY A 123 1.97 -10.68 13.67
C GLY A 123 2.91 -9.48 13.74
N ALA A 124 2.76 -8.52 12.83
CA ALA A 124 3.58 -7.31 12.81
C ALA A 124 3.45 -6.49 14.11
N VAL A 125 2.21 -6.29 14.58
CA VAL A 125 1.95 -5.56 15.83
C VAL A 125 2.50 -6.31 17.03
N SER A 126 2.31 -7.64 17.10
CA SER A 126 2.85 -8.49 18.17
C SER A 126 4.38 -8.44 18.21
N ALA A 127 5.04 -8.49 17.06
CA ALA A 127 6.49 -8.38 16.96
C ALA A 127 7.01 -7.03 17.48
N LEU A 128 6.33 -5.93 17.17
CA LEU A 128 6.68 -4.59 17.67
C LEU A 128 6.46 -4.47 19.19
N LEU A 129 5.35 -5.01 19.71
CA LEU A 129 5.03 -4.98 21.15
C LEU A 129 5.91 -5.89 22.00
N SER A 130 6.54 -6.92 21.39
CA SER A 130 7.45 -7.84 22.11
C SER A 130 8.75 -7.18 22.60
N GLY A 131 9.01 -5.93 22.21
CA GLY A 131 10.23 -5.21 22.56
C GLY A 131 11.47 -5.68 21.80
N ARG A 132 11.34 -6.52 20.77
CA ARG A 132 12.41 -6.89 19.84
C ARG A 132 12.93 -5.65 19.11
N LYS A 133 14.23 -5.60 18.89
CA LYS A 133 14.86 -4.54 18.06
C LYS A 133 15.13 -4.98 16.64
N ASP A 134 15.10 -6.28 16.37
CA ASP A 134 15.37 -6.89 15.08
C ASP A 134 14.06 -7.14 14.28
N VAL A 135 13.25 -6.09 14.16
CA VAL A 135 11.95 -6.13 13.46
C VAL A 135 12.01 -5.27 12.19
N ILE A 136 11.67 -5.85 11.07
CA ILE A 136 11.41 -5.16 9.81
C ILE A 136 9.92 -5.32 9.50
N VAL A 137 9.20 -4.23 9.36
CA VAL A 137 7.82 -4.25 8.87
C VAL A 137 7.78 -3.69 7.46
N VAL A 138 7.33 -4.48 6.50
CA VAL A 138 7.09 -4.02 5.14
C VAL A 138 5.61 -3.70 4.99
N SER A 139 5.30 -2.45 4.67
CA SER A 139 3.95 -1.93 4.65
C SER A 139 3.61 -1.19 3.36
N SER A 140 2.32 -1.12 3.07
CA SER A 140 1.77 -0.13 2.15
C SER A 140 1.32 1.12 2.92
N VAL A 141 0.67 2.07 2.24
CA VAL A 141 0.10 3.26 2.89
C VAL A 141 -0.96 2.95 3.96
N SER A 142 -1.38 1.70 4.09
CA SER A 142 -2.29 1.29 5.18
C SER A 142 -1.72 1.53 6.59
N CYS A 143 -0.41 1.70 6.73
CA CYS A 143 0.24 2.00 8.00
C CYS A 143 -0.18 3.35 8.63
N ILE A 144 -0.72 4.29 7.83
CA ILE A 144 -1.18 5.60 8.32
C ILE A 144 -2.66 5.62 8.71
N TYR A 145 -3.38 4.51 8.53
CA TYR A 145 -4.80 4.42 8.92
C TYR A 145 -4.96 4.05 10.38
N GLY A 146 -6.09 4.50 10.94
CA GLY A 146 -6.43 4.31 12.35
C GLY A 146 -6.51 2.84 12.78
N MET A 147 -5.97 2.54 13.96
CA MET A 147 -6.04 1.26 14.64
C MET A 147 -6.10 1.46 16.15
N GLY A 148 -6.24 0.38 16.93
CA GLY A 148 -6.22 0.45 18.40
C GLY A 148 -4.91 1.03 18.94
N GLY A 149 -4.97 1.67 20.11
CA GLY A 149 -3.81 2.29 20.73
C GLY A 149 -2.80 1.28 21.29
N PRO A 150 -1.49 1.56 21.23
CA PRO A 150 -0.45 0.65 21.71
C PRO A 150 -0.55 0.37 23.21
N VAL A 151 -0.97 1.33 24.02
CA VAL A 151 -1.11 1.16 25.48
C VAL A 151 -2.22 0.14 25.79
N ALA A 152 -3.39 0.29 25.20
CA ALA A 152 -4.51 -0.64 25.42
C ALA A 152 -4.14 -2.07 24.97
N MET A 153 -3.44 -2.19 23.86
CA MET A 153 -2.95 -3.50 23.39
C MET A 153 -1.92 -4.10 24.34
N GLN A 154 -0.99 -3.29 24.85
CA GLN A 154 0.04 -3.76 25.77
C GLN A 154 -0.53 -4.20 27.13
N GLU A 155 -1.54 -3.49 27.64
CA GLU A 155 -2.26 -3.87 28.87
C GLU A 155 -3.07 -5.15 28.71
N SER A 156 -3.48 -5.50 27.49
CA SER A 156 -4.24 -6.69 27.17
C SER A 156 -3.37 -7.93 26.90
N ILE A 157 -2.04 -7.82 26.95
CA ILE A 157 -1.13 -8.94 26.80
C ILE A 157 -1.21 -9.84 28.02
N ILE A 158 -1.47 -11.13 27.83
CA ILE A 158 -1.49 -12.12 28.89
C ILE A 158 -0.11 -12.73 29.04
N LYS A 159 0.57 -12.41 30.15
CA LYS A 159 1.88 -12.98 30.48
C LYS A 159 1.71 -14.20 31.34
N ILE A 160 2.28 -15.32 30.93
CA ILE A 160 2.26 -16.58 31.66
C ILE A 160 3.69 -17.13 31.86
N LYS A 161 3.88 -17.85 32.95
CA LYS A 161 5.14 -18.47 33.28
C LYS A 161 4.89 -19.89 33.81
N ARG A 162 5.73 -20.81 33.41
CA ARG A 162 5.74 -22.17 34.00
C ARG A 162 5.96 -22.09 35.49
N GLY A 163 5.20 -22.88 36.29
CA GLY A 163 5.22 -22.81 37.74
C GLY A 163 4.41 -21.64 38.33
N GLN A 164 3.69 -20.89 37.52
CA GLN A 164 2.84 -19.80 37.99
C GLN A 164 1.52 -20.35 38.53
N THR A 165 1.18 -19.99 39.75
CA THR A 165 -0.14 -20.27 40.32
C THR A 165 -1.17 -19.28 39.78
N ILE A 166 -2.12 -19.78 39.03
CA ILE A 166 -3.23 -19.02 38.47
C ILE A 166 -4.46 -19.92 38.29
N ASP A 167 -5.58 -19.52 38.86
CA ASP A 167 -6.85 -20.21 38.64
C ASP A 167 -7.20 -20.27 37.16
N ARG A 168 -7.54 -21.45 36.68
CA ARG A 168 -7.84 -21.69 35.25
C ARG A 168 -8.99 -20.82 34.75
N ASN A 169 -10.04 -20.60 35.56
CA ASN A 169 -11.16 -19.76 35.15
C ASN A 169 -10.77 -18.29 35.04
N VAL A 170 -9.82 -17.81 35.85
CA VAL A 170 -9.26 -16.47 35.75
C VAL A 170 -8.48 -16.36 34.45
N PHE A 171 -7.69 -17.37 34.09
CA PHE A 171 -6.98 -17.40 32.83
C PHE A 171 -7.92 -17.42 31.62
N LEU A 172 -8.99 -18.22 31.65
CA LEU A 172 -10.01 -18.26 30.60
C LEU A 172 -10.72 -16.90 30.40
N ARG A 173 -11.00 -16.19 31.50
CA ARG A 173 -11.56 -14.83 31.44
C ARG A 173 -10.59 -13.86 30.73
N LYS A 174 -9.30 -13.92 31.09
CA LYS A 174 -8.27 -13.11 30.40
C LYS A 174 -8.22 -13.39 28.91
N LEU A 175 -8.37 -14.64 28.46
CA LEU A 175 -8.44 -14.96 27.03
C LEU A 175 -9.67 -14.31 26.35
N VAL A 176 -10.83 -14.35 27.03
CA VAL A 176 -12.04 -13.68 26.50
C VAL A 176 -11.86 -12.16 26.47
N ASP A 177 -11.25 -11.56 27.50
CA ASP A 177 -10.95 -10.13 27.55
C ASP A 177 -9.93 -9.73 26.45
N ALA A 178 -9.03 -10.65 26.08
CA ALA A 178 -8.11 -10.52 24.94
C ALA A 178 -8.75 -10.89 23.58
N LEU A 179 -10.08 -11.02 23.56
CA LEU A 179 -10.91 -11.26 22.36
C LEU A 179 -10.76 -12.65 21.72
N TYR A 180 -10.24 -13.65 22.45
CA TYR A 180 -10.30 -15.04 22.02
C TYR A 180 -11.69 -15.63 22.30
N VAL A 181 -12.19 -16.41 21.37
CA VAL A 181 -13.52 -17.05 21.47
C VAL A 181 -13.37 -18.53 21.85
N ARG A 182 -14.17 -18.99 22.81
CA ARG A 182 -14.19 -20.42 23.12
C ARG A 182 -14.88 -21.22 22.03
N ASN A 183 -14.19 -22.21 21.50
CA ASN A 183 -14.73 -23.17 20.53
C ASN A 183 -14.12 -24.54 20.78
N ASP A 184 -14.87 -25.43 21.46
CA ASP A 184 -14.39 -26.75 21.83
C ASP A 184 -14.47 -27.77 20.66
N ILE A 185 -15.15 -27.41 19.56
CA ILE A 185 -15.38 -28.30 18.38
C ILE A 185 -14.31 -28.06 17.34
N ASP A 186 -14.14 -26.81 16.89
CA ASP A 186 -13.27 -26.43 15.82
C ASP A 186 -12.31 -25.32 16.28
N LEU A 187 -11.03 -25.64 16.31
CA LEU A 187 -9.98 -24.74 16.79
C LEU A 187 -9.49 -23.85 15.65
N GLN A 188 -10.28 -22.82 15.32
CA GLN A 188 -9.94 -21.82 14.32
C GLN A 188 -9.06 -20.72 14.92
N ARG A 189 -8.44 -19.92 14.06
CA ARG A 189 -7.65 -18.75 14.42
C ARG A 189 -8.42 -17.82 15.38
N GLY A 190 -7.78 -17.39 16.46
CA GLY A 190 -8.40 -16.54 17.47
C GLY A 190 -9.39 -17.27 18.39
N THR A 191 -9.36 -18.61 18.42
CA THR A 191 -10.20 -19.40 19.32
C THR A 191 -9.37 -20.22 20.30
N PHE A 192 -9.99 -20.64 21.40
CA PHE A 192 -9.39 -21.58 22.34
C PHE A 192 -10.38 -22.69 22.69
N ARG A 193 -9.83 -23.85 23.05
CA ARG A 193 -10.62 -24.99 23.53
C ARG A 193 -10.06 -25.50 24.86
N VAL A 194 -10.93 -26.12 25.67
CA VAL A 194 -10.58 -26.67 26.95
C VAL A 194 -10.79 -28.19 26.96
N LYS A 195 -9.76 -28.96 27.22
CA LYS A 195 -9.80 -30.43 27.37
C LYS A 195 -9.15 -30.86 28.65
N GLY A 196 -9.94 -31.12 29.67
CA GLY A 196 -9.43 -31.47 31.03
C GLY A 196 -8.57 -30.34 31.59
N ASP A 197 -7.32 -30.64 31.88
CA ASP A 197 -6.35 -29.68 32.44
C ASP A 197 -5.52 -28.98 31.37
N THR A 198 -5.88 -29.15 30.11
CA THR A 198 -5.18 -28.57 28.97
C THR A 198 -6.05 -27.55 28.26
N ILE A 199 -5.47 -26.40 27.94
CA ILE A 199 -6.06 -25.35 27.10
C ILE A 199 -5.21 -25.22 25.86
N ASP A 200 -5.82 -25.44 24.68
CA ASP A 200 -5.24 -25.20 23.39
C ASP A 200 -5.75 -23.86 22.85
N ILE A 201 -4.84 -22.95 22.50
CA ILE A 201 -5.13 -21.61 22.01
C ILE A 201 -4.61 -21.51 20.58
N SER A 202 -5.49 -21.36 19.59
CA SER A 202 -5.10 -21.06 18.23
C SER A 202 -4.82 -19.57 18.11
N MET A 203 -3.54 -19.25 17.94
CA MET A 203 -3.07 -17.89 17.99
C MET A 203 -3.63 -17.07 16.83
N ALA A 204 -4.01 -15.82 17.09
CA ALA A 204 -4.56 -14.95 16.05
C ALA A 204 -3.48 -14.46 15.07
N TYR A 205 -2.21 -14.50 15.45
CA TYR A 205 -1.03 -13.97 14.75
C TYR A 205 -0.03 -15.05 14.30
N SER A 206 -0.35 -16.33 14.48
CA SER A 206 0.49 -17.47 14.10
C SER A 206 -0.38 -18.63 13.60
N ASP A 207 0.21 -19.54 12.84
CA ASP A 207 -0.45 -20.77 12.41
C ASP A 207 -0.39 -21.87 13.49
N ASN A 208 0.48 -21.71 14.46
CA ASN A 208 0.67 -22.71 15.52
C ASN A 208 -0.32 -22.50 16.67
N ILE A 209 -0.46 -23.54 17.47
CA ILE A 209 -1.31 -23.57 18.66
C ILE A 209 -0.42 -23.45 19.89
N LEU A 210 -0.79 -22.58 20.81
CA LEU A 210 -0.21 -22.57 22.16
C LEU A 210 -0.99 -23.52 23.05
N ARG A 211 -0.31 -24.53 23.57
CA ARG A 211 -0.85 -25.48 24.53
C ARG A 211 -0.35 -25.13 25.92
N VAL A 212 -1.28 -24.91 26.85
CA VAL A 212 -0.97 -24.66 28.25
C VAL A 212 -1.63 -25.76 29.10
N THR A 213 -0.84 -26.45 29.91
CA THR A 213 -1.32 -27.54 30.76
C THR A 213 -1.23 -27.14 32.23
N TRP A 214 -2.22 -27.49 33.01
CA TRP A 214 -2.29 -27.23 34.45
C TRP A 214 -2.06 -28.49 35.23
N TRP A 215 -1.39 -28.34 36.38
CA TRP A 215 -1.40 -29.30 37.45
C TRP A 215 -1.98 -28.59 38.67
N ASP A 216 -3.22 -28.96 39.04
CA ASP A 216 -4.03 -28.25 40.05
C ASP A 216 -4.21 -26.76 39.62
N ASP A 217 -3.75 -25.80 40.40
CA ASP A 217 -3.82 -24.36 40.10
C ASP A 217 -2.48 -23.80 39.57
N GLU A 218 -1.54 -24.64 39.19
CA GLU A 218 -0.22 -24.25 38.69
C GLU A 218 -0.05 -24.61 37.24
N ILE A 219 0.56 -23.72 36.44
CA ILE A 219 0.93 -23.98 35.02
C ILE A 219 2.11 -24.95 35.00
N ASP A 220 1.87 -26.19 34.58
CA ASP A 220 2.88 -27.24 34.45
C ASP A 220 3.72 -27.11 33.20
N SER A 221 3.07 -26.86 32.04
CA SER A 221 3.81 -26.70 30.77
C SER A 221 3.19 -25.65 29.89
N ILE A 222 4.06 -25.01 29.06
CA ILE A 222 3.71 -24.08 27.99
C ILE A 222 4.43 -24.56 26.75
N GLU A 223 3.67 -24.99 25.76
CA GLU A 223 4.21 -25.59 24.53
C GLU A 223 3.59 -24.99 23.29
N GLU A 224 4.41 -24.72 22.28
CA GLU A 224 3.93 -24.46 20.93
C GLU A 224 3.81 -25.79 20.20
N VAL A 225 2.65 -26.03 19.59
CA VAL A 225 2.36 -27.26 18.87
C VAL A 225 1.91 -26.95 17.45
N ASP A 226 2.28 -27.82 16.52
CA ASP A 226 1.85 -27.74 15.14
C ASP A 226 0.33 -27.94 15.02
N ASN A 227 -0.34 -27.10 14.25
CA ASN A 227 -1.80 -27.09 14.16
C ASN A 227 -2.41 -28.30 13.45
N ILE A 228 -1.61 -29.06 12.68
CA ILE A 228 -2.04 -30.25 11.92
C ILE A 228 -1.71 -31.52 12.67
N THR A 229 -0.45 -31.64 13.06
CA THR A 229 0.07 -32.88 13.66
C THR A 229 -0.05 -32.90 15.18
N PHE A 230 -0.26 -31.76 15.81
CA PHE A 230 -0.28 -31.53 17.26
C PHE A 230 1.01 -31.99 17.98
N HIS A 231 2.12 -32.11 17.23
CA HIS A 231 3.44 -32.36 17.82
C HIS A 231 4.00 -31.07 18.41
N THR A 232 4.67 -31.20 19.55
CA THR A 232 5.37 -30.09 20.22
C THR A 232 6.53 -29.63 19.34
N ILE A 233 6.52 -28.34 19.00
CA ILE A 233 7.58 -27.64 18.25
C ILE A 233 8.60 -27.10 19.24
N GLU A 234 8.14 -26.36 20.25
CA GLU A 234 8.99 -25.71 21.25
C GLU A 234 8.31 -25.66 22.62
N ARG A 235 9.12 -25.58 23.70
CA ARG A 235 8.69 -25.42 25.08
C ARG A 235 9.21 -24.13 25.65
N PHE A 236 8.36 -23.44 26.43
CA PHE A 236 8.67 -22.14 26.96
C PHE A 236 8.62 -22.11 28.48
N GLU A 237 9.52 -21.36 29.09
CA GLU A 237 9.45 -21.02 30.52
C GLU A 237 8.51 -19.82 30.77
N THR A 238 8.45 -18.88 29.78
CA THR A 238 7.57 -17.72 29.81
C THR A 238 7.01 -17.49 28.43
N TYR A 239 5.74 -17.07 28.36
CA TYR A 239 5.11 -16.75 27.09
C TYR A 239 4.20 -15.53 27.21
N GLU A 240 4.10 -14.73 26.13
CA GLU A 240 3.20 -13.58 26.02
C GLU A 240 2.14 -13.86 24.96
N ILE A 241 0.88 -13.87 25.35
CA ILE A 241 -0.26 -14.05 24.46
C ILE A 241 -0.80 -12.67 24.10
N TYR A 242 -0.75 -12.32 22.83
CA TYR A 242 -1.25 -11.05 22.31
C TYR A 242 -2.74 -11.16 21.98
N PRO A 243 -3.49 -10.04 22.02
CA PRO A 243 -4.92 -10.03 21.70
C PRO A 243 -5.24 -10.57 20.31
N ALA A 244 -6.45 -11.12 20.17
CA ALA A 244 -6.91 -11.70 18.92
C ALA A 244 -7.40 -10.64 17.89
N ASN A 245 -7.42 -9.36 18.25
CA ASN A 245 -7.84 -8.27 17.37
C ASN A 245 -7.00 -7.01 17.62
N LEU A 246 -6.85 -6.17 16.60
CA LEU A 246 -6.13 -4.88 16.69
C LEU A 246 -6.90 -3.80 17.46
N PHE A 247 -8.20 -3.98 17.68
CA PHE A 247 -9.04 -3.07 18.46
C PHE A 247 -9.49 -3.75 19.74
N VAL A 248 -8.81 -3.46 20.83
CA VAL A 248 -9.13 -3.99 22.16
C VAL A 248 -9.68 -2.85 23.00
N THR A 249 -10.84 -3.08 23.63
CA THR A 249 -11.48 -2.13 24.56
C THR A 249 -11.99 -2.86 25.79
N SER A 250 -11.84 -2.25 26.95
CA SER A 250 -12.43 -2.80 28.18
C SER A 250 -13.94 -2.58 28.21
N LYS A 251 -14.63 -3.36 29.04
CA LYS A 251 -16.07 -3.19 29.23
C LYS A 251 -16.42 -1.80 29.76
N GLU A 252 -15.63 -1.27 30.68
CA GLU A 252 -15.77 0.06 31.25
C GLU A 252 -15.58 1.14 30.19
N GLN A 253 -14.58 0.99 29.31
CA GLN A 253 -14.37 1.91 28.18
C GLN A 253 -15.52 1.86 27.20
N THR A 254 -16.08 0.67 26.93
CA THR A 254 -17.24 0.51 26.05
C THR A 254 -18.47 1.22 26.62
N GLU A 255 -18.75 1.05 27.93
CA GLU A 255 -19.86 1.73 28.60
C GLU A 255 -19.68 3.26 28.60
N GLN A 256 -18.47 3.75 28.80
CA GLN A 256 -18.17 5.18 28.71
C GLN A 256 -18.33 5.70 27.28
N ALA A 257 -17.84 4.97 26.28
CA ALA A 257 -17.99 5.33 24.86
C ALA A 257 -19.48 5.46 24.48
N ILE A 258 -20.32 4.50 24.91
CA ILE A 258 -21.76 4.54 24.64
C ILE A 258 -22.41 5.81 25.24
N ARG A 259 -22.04 6.22 26.46
CA ARG A 259 -22.56 7.47 27.06
C ARG A 259 -22.16 8.68 26.23
N MET A 260 -20.88 8.78 25.82
CA MET A 260 -20.40 9.89 25.00
C MET A 260 -21.07 9.91 23.61
N ILE A 261 -21.31 8.74 23.00
CA ILE A 261 -22.05 8.65 21.74
C ILE A 261 -23.48 9.16 21.92
N GLN A 262 -24.11 8.82 23.05
CA GLN A 262 -25.49 9.27 23.36
C GLN A 262 -25.56 10.78 23.55
N ASP A 263 -24.58 11.39 24.23
CA ASP A 263 -24.51 12.84 24.43
C ASP A 263 -24.32 13.56 23.07
N ASP A 264 -23.37 13.13 22.24
CA ASP A 264 -23.14 13.71 20.90
C ASP A 264 -24.35 13.47 19.96
N LEU A 265 -25.10 12.37 20.14
CA LEU A 265 -26.34 12.14 19.39
C LEU A 265 -27.41 13.17 19.75
N VAL A 266 -27.61 13.43 21.04
CA VAL A 266 -28.59 14.46 21.51
C VAL A 266 -28.24 15.81 20.91
N ASP A 267 -26.98 16.21 20.98
CA ASP A 267 -26.52 17.48 20.43
C ASP A 267 -26.75 17.56 18.92
N ARG A 268 -26.48 16.48 18.20
CA ARG A 268 -26.64 16.45 16.74
C ARG A 268 -28.10 16.45 16.30
N VAL A 269 -28.98 15.76 17.01
CA VAL A 269 -30.43 15.80 16.79
C VAL A 269 -30.99 17.21 17.04
N ASN A 270 -30.57 17.84 18.12
CA ASN A 270 -30.97 19.22 18.42
C ASN A 270 -30.53 20.19 17.32
N TYR A 271 -29.28 20.11 16.88
CA TYR A 271 -28.76 20.89 15.76
C TYR A 271 -29.63 20.75 14.49
N PHE A 272 -29.99 19.53 14.08
CA PHE A 272 -30.81 19.32 12.90
C PHE A 272 -32.24 19.86 13.08
N ASN A 273 -32.82 19.77 14.28
CA ASN A 273 -34.13 20.34 14.57
C ASN A 273 -34.11 21.86 14.55
N GLU A 274 -33.06 22.51 15.08
CA GLU A 274 -32.87 23.95 15.06
C GLU A 274 -32.78 24.55 13.66
N ILE A 275 -32.12 23.83 12.74
CA ILE A 275 -32.04 24.22 11.32
C ILE A 275 -33.27 23.80 10.51
N GLY A 276 -34.28 23.18 11.14
CA GLY A 276 -35.54 22.77 10.52
C GLY A 276 -35.48 21.52 9.68
N ASP A 277 -34.44 20.69 9.80
CA ASP A 277 -34.24 19.46 9.02
C ASP A 277 -34.59 18.20 9.84
N SER A 278 -35.87 17.97 10.05
CA SER A 278 -36.39 16.85 10.85
C SER A 278 -36.06 15.49 10.27
N ILE A 279 -35.89 15.39 8.93
CA ILE A 279 -35.55 14.12 8.26
C ILE A 279 -34.13 13.68 8.65
N LYS A 280 -33.18 14.60 8.64
CA LYS A 280 -31.81 14.30 9.07
C LYS A 280 -31.73 14.00 10.57
N ALA A 281 -32.52 14.73 11.39
CA ALA A 281 -32.61 14.48 12.83
C ALA A 281 -33.11 13.05 13.12
N GLN A 282 -34.15 12.60 12.43
CA GLN A 282 -34.67 11.26 12.60
C GLN A 282 -33.67 10.20 12.09
N ARG A 283 -33.10 10.40 10.91
CA ARG A 283 -32.13 9.48 10.29
C ARG A 283 -30.93 9.22 11.21
N ILE A 284 -30.30 10.27 11.73
CA ILE A 284 -29.14 10.11 12.62
C ILE A 284 -29.52 9.42 13.93
N LYS A 285 -30.71 9.74 14.46
CA LYS A 285 -31.22 9.13 15.67
C LYS A 285 -31.40 7.63 15.52
N GLU A 286 -32.18 7.19 14.51
CA GLU A 286 -32.46 5.78 14.26
C GLU A 286 -31.16 5.00 14.01
N ARG A 287 -30.23 5.56 13.22
CA ARG A 287 -28.96 4.91 12.90
C ARG A 287 -28.07 4.73 14.13
N VAL A 288 -27.88 5.76 14.93
CA VAL A 288 -26.98 5.72 16.08
C VAL A 288 -27.57 4.90 17.22
N GLU A 289 -28.89 4.99 17.46
CA GLU A 289 -29.57 4.14 18.45
C GLU A 289 -29.42 2.66 18.12
N TYR A 290 -29.60 2.28 16.83
CA TYR A 290 -29.37 0.92 16.36
C TYR A 290 -27.92 0.49 16.53
N ASP A 291 -26.95 1.33 16.12
CA ASP A 291 -25.51 1.03 16.27
C ASP A 291 -25.13 0.84 17.75
N MET A 292 -25.67 1.68 18.66
CA MET A 292 -25.45 1.53 20.11
C MET A 292 -26.02 0.24 20.70
N GLU A 293 -27.20 -0.17 20.23
CA GLU A 293 -27.79 -1.45 20.64
C GLU A 293 -26.94 -2.64 20.21
N MET A 294 -26.47 -2.63 18.95
CA MET A 294 -25.56 -3.64 18.44
C MET A 294 -24.23 -3.70 19.20
N ILE A 295 -23.67 -2.54 19.55
CA ILE A 295 -22.43 -2.47 20.37
C ILE A 295 -22.67 -3.05 21.78
N LYS A 296 -23.83 -2.77 22.40
CA LYS A 296 -24.16 -3.32 23.73
C LYS A 296 -24.33 -4.83 23.75
N GLU A 297 -25.05 -5.35 22.75
CA GLU A 297 -25.42 -6.77 22.70
C GLU A 297 -24.33 -7.65 22.10
N LEU A 298 -23.66 -7.19 21.04
CA LEU A 298 -22.70 -7.97 20.26
C LEU A 298 -21.26 -7.50 20.40
N GLY A 299 -21.02 -6.36 21.05
CA GLY A 299 -19.69 -5.74 21.12
C GLY A 299 -19.23 -5.03 19.83
N HIS A 300 -20.01 -5.06 18.76
CA HIS A 300 -19.66 -4.42 17.49
C HIS A 300 -20.89 -3.99 16.70
N CYS A 301 -20.70 -3.06 15.75
CA CYS A 301 -21.71 -2.70 14.75
C CYS A 301 -21.05 -2.47 13.38
N SER A 302 -21.86 -2.44 12.32
CA SER A 302 -21.36 -2.07 10.98
C SER A 302 -20.88 -0.61 10.97
N GLY A 303 -19.60 -0.41 10.64
CA GLY A 303 -18.98 0.92 10.66
C GLY A 303 -18.58 1.40 12.06
N ILE A 304 -18.30 0.48 12.99
CA ILE A 304 -17.84 0.79 14.37
C ILE A 304 -16.64 1.73 14.39
N GLU A 305 -15.81 1.71 13.35
CA GLU A 305 -14.66 2.59 13.21
C GLU A 305 -15.05 4.08 13.21
N ASN A 306 -16.28 4.43 12.81
CA ASN A 306 -16.78 5.81 12.89
C ASN A 306 -16.97 6.32 14.33
N TYR A 307 -16.93 5.40 15.29
CA TYR A 307 -17.01 5.67 16.73
C TYR A 307 -15.66 5.50 17.44
N SER A 308 -14.55 5.23 16.71
CA SER A 308 -13.24 4.92 17.29
C SER A 308 -12.76 5.96 18.30
N ARG A 309 -13.01 7.26 18.06
CA ARG A 309 -12.66 8.36 18.98
C ARG A 309 -13.16 8.12 20.40
N TYR A 310 -14.39 7.64 20.56
CA TYR A 310 -14.98 7.43 21.88
C TYR A 310 -14.35 6.26 22.61
N PHE A 311 -14.00 5.18 21.88
CA PHE A 311 -13.33 4.01 22.44
C PHE A 311 -11.87 4.27 22.81
N ASP A 312 -11.19 5.11 22.01
CA ASP A 312 -9.80 5.51 22.27
C ASP A 312 -9.67 6.64 23.30
N GLY A 313 -10.78 7.26 23.72
CA GLY A 313 -10.78 8.42 24.62
C GLY A 313 -10.13 9.68 24.04
N ARG A 314 -10.05 9.81 22.71
CA ARG A 314 -9.47 10.96 22.01
C ARG A 314 -10.40 12.15 21.98
N ASN A 315 -9.81 13.34 21.99
CA ASN A 315 -10.54 14.59 21.78
C ASN A 315 -10.95 14.76 20.30
N PRO A 316 -12.01 15.55 20.00
CA PRO A 316 -12.35 15.91 18.64
C PRO A 316 -11.18 16.51 17.86
N GLY A 317 -10.92 15.99 16.65
CA GLY A 317 -9.82 16.44 15.79
C GLY A 317 -8.45 15.85 16.10
N GLU A 318 -8.29 15.15 17.22
CA GLU A 318 -7.06 14.46 17.56
C GLU A 318 -6.79 13.30 16.57
N ARG A 319 -5.50 13.11 16.20
CA ARG A 319 -5.13 12.07 15.25
C ARG A 319 -5.39 10.67 15.81
N PRO A 320 -5.77 9.70 14.97
CA PRO A 320 -5.86 8.31 15.40
C PRO A 320 -4.47 7.72 15.66
N TYR A 321 -4.43 6.66 16.47
CA TYR A 321 -3.26 5.80 16.51
C TYR A 321 -3.12 5.03 15.21
N CYS A 322 -1.89 4.76 14.80
CA CYS A 322 -1.57 4.01 13.59
C CYS A 322 -0.38 3.09 13.82
N LEU A 323 0.05 2.34 12.82
CA LEU A 323 1.17 1.41 12.95
C LEU A 323 2.46 2.10 13.46
N LEU A 324 2.69 3.35 13.07
CA LEU A 324 3.90 4.10 13.47
C LEU A 324 3.98 4.31 14.99
N ASP A 325 2.86 4.35 15.69
CA ASP A 325 2.81 4.50 17.16
C ASP A 325 3.32 3.27 17.92
N PHE A 326 3.43 2.11 17.24
CA PHE A 326 3.96 0.88 17.82
C PHE A 326 5.48 0.75 17.69
N PHE A 327 6.10 1.57 16.83
CA PHE A 327 7.54 1.61 16.73
C PHE A 327 8.18 2.33 17.92
N PRO A 328 9.38 1.92 18.35
CA PRO A 328 10.14 2.72 19.31
C PRO A 328 10.51 4.07 18.68
N LYS A 329 10.82 5.07 19.52
CA LYS A 329 11.17 6.40 19.03
C LYS A 329 12.37 6.40 18.08
N ASP A 330 13.34 5.51 18.32
CA ASP A 330 14.53 5.36 17.48
C ASP A 330 14.34 4.19 16.50
N TYR A 331 13.69 4.46 15.38
CA TYR A 331 13.51 3.52 14.28
C TYR A 331 13.92 4.13 12.95
N LEU A 332 14.18 3.29 11.96
CA LEU A 332 14.49 3.68 10.60
C LEU A 332 13.25 3.56 9.72
N MET A 333 12.94 4.61 8.98
CA MET A 333 11.92 4.55 7.92
C MET A 333 12.61 4.49 6.55
N VAL A 334 12.16 3.60 5.70
CA VAL A 334 12.59 3.49 4.30
C VAL A 334 11.36 3.65 3.42
N ILE A 335 11.35 4.65 2.56
CA ILE A 335 10.23 4.91 1.65
C ILE A 335 10.66 4.52 0.24
N ASP A 336 10.15 3.39 -0.22
CA ASP A 336 10.44 2.90 -1.57
C ASP A 336 9.56 3.61 -2.61
N GLU A 337 10.14 3.85 -3.79
CA GLU A 337 9.56 4.67 -4.86
C GLU A 337 8.94 5.97 -4.29
N SER A 338 9.72 6.70 -3.50
CA SER A 338 9.29 7.84 -2.68
C SER A 338 8.56 8.92 -3.47
N HIS A 339 8.97 9.15 -4.73
CA HIS A 339 8.33 10.08 -5.66
C HIS A 339 6.85 9.74 -5.97
N VAL A 340 6.40 8.51 -5.65
CA VAL A 340 4.99 8.06 -5.74
C VAL A 340 4.39 7.94 -4.33
N SER A 341 5.13 7.32 -3.40
CA SER A 341 4.64 7.01 -2.05
C SER A 341 4.34 8.27 -1.24
N VAL A 342 5.20 9.29 -1.29
CA VAL A 342 5.02 10.54 -0.55
C VAL A 342 3.79 11.33 -1.02
N PRO A 343 3.59 11.60 -2.32
CA PRO A 343 2.37 12.20 -2.81
C PRO A 343 1.09 11.41 -2.51
N GLN A 344 1.19 10.07 -2.48
CA GLN A 344 0.05 9.21 -2.12
C GLN A 344 -0.37 9.43 -0.66
N ILE A 345 0.58 9.44 0.28
CA ILE A 345 0.30 9.72 1.70
C ILE A 345 -0.37 11.08 1.86
N ASN A 346 0.14 12.10 1.18
CA ASN A 346 -0.41 13.46 1.25
C ASN A 346 -1.86 13.52 0.75
N ALA A 347 -2.20 12.74 -0.29
CA ALA A 347 -3.54 12.75 -0.88
C ALA A 347 -4.60 12.01 -0.06
N MET A 348 -4.22 11.04 0.79
CA MET A 348 -5.17 10.14 1.48
C MET A 348 -6.17 10.86 2.37
N TYR A 349 -5.72 11.83 3.16
CA TYR A 349 -6.58 12.56 4.10
C TYR A 349 -7.73 13.32 3.42
N GLY A 350 -7.43 14.03 2.33
CA GLY A 350 -8.42 14.86 1.64
C GLY A 350 -9.59 14.06 1.08
N GLY A 351 -9.32 12.87 0.52
CA GLY A 351 -10.36 11.99 -0.04
C GLY A 351 -11.29 11.42 1.01
N ASP A 352 -10.74 10.95 2.10
CA ASP A 352 -11.53 10.42 3.20
C ASP A 352 -12.45 11.51 3.81
N ARG A 353 -11.92 12.70 4.03
CA ARG A 353 -12.68 13.83 4.58
C ARG A 353 -13.84 14.24 3.68
N ALA A 354 -13.62 14.41 2.38
CA ALA A 354 -14.65 14.82 1.43
C ALA A 354 -15.85 13.84 1.41
N ARG A 355 -15.57 12.55 1.45
CA ARG A 355 -16.58 11.49 1.51
C ARG A 355 -17.38 11.54 2.81
N LYS A 356 -16.71 11.67 3.94
CA LYS A 356 -17.34 11.72 5.27
C LYS A 356 -18.15 13.00 5.51
N GLN A 357 -17.78 14.09 4.85
CA GLN A 357 -18.52 15.33 4.96
C GLN A 357 -19.99 15.13 4.57
N ASN A 358 -20.26 14.50 3.45
CA ASN A 358 -21.63 14.19 3.03
C ASN A 358 -22.35 13.30 4.05
N LEU A 359 -21.69 12.27 4.58
CA LEU A 359 -22.30 11.37 5.57
C LEU A 359 -22.71 12.12 6.86
N VAL A 360 -21.90 13.05 7.31
CA VAL A 360 -22.17 13.84 8.52
C VAL A 360 -23.20 14.94 8.25
N GLU A 361 -23.10 15.68 7.14
CA GLU A 361 -24.01 16.78 6.80
C GLU A 361 -25.44 16.30 6.52
N TYR A 362 -25.59 15.08 5.99
CA TYR A 362 -26.88 14.50 5.66
C TYR A 362 -27.44 13.54 6.74
N GLY A 363 -26.82 13.50 7.92
CA GLY A 363 -27.34 12.76 9.07
C GLY A 363 -27.19 11.23 9.01
N PHE A 364 -26.17 10.71 8.30
CA PHE A 364 -25.85 9.29 8.29
C PHE A 364 -24.83 8.91 9.36
N ARG A 365 -23.93 9.86 9.74
CA ARG A 365 -22.90 9.62 10.75
C ARG A 365 -22.76 10.84 11.68
N LEU A 366 -22.33 10.59 12.94
CA LEU A 366 -21.94 11.64 13.87
C LEU A 366 -20.64 12.33 13.42
N PRO A 367 -20.39 13.58 13.87
CA PRO A 367 -19.13 14.28 13.58
C PRO A 367 -17.86 13.50 13.95
N ALA A 368 -17.93 12.59 14.93
CA ALA A 368 -16.84 11.71 15.31
C ALA A 368 -16.30 10.84 14.15
N ALA A 369 -17.11 10.61 13.12
CA ALA A 369 -16.66 9.91 11.91
C ALA A 369 -15.48 10.62 11.22
N PHE A 370 -15.32 11.94 11.36
CA PHE A 370 -14.18 12.68 10.85
C PHE A 370 -12.85 12.30 11.53
N ASP A 371 -12.91 11.78 12.76
CA ASP A 371 -11.72 11.44 13.54
C ASP A 371 -11.22 10.01 13.29
N ASN A 372 -12.01 9.19 12.58
CA ASN A 372 -11.55 7.94 11.98
C ASN A 372 -10.99 8.23 10.58
N ARG A 373 -9.75 8.57 10.47
CA ARG A 373 -9.12 9.08 9.26
C ARG A 373 -7.67 8.60 9.12
N PRO A 374 -7.10 8.60 7.92
CA PRO A 374 -5.66 8.49 7.80
C PRO A 374 -4.97 9.73 8.42
N LEU A 375 -3.70 9.59 8.72
CA LEU A 375 -2.89 10.72 9.18
C LEU A 375 -2.91 11.83 8.12
N LYS A 376 -2.86 13.08 8.58
CA LYS A 376 -2.46 14.20 7.73
C LYS A 376 -0.97 14.08 7.42
N PHE A 377 -0.52 14.69 6.34
CA PHE A 377 0.88 14.62 5.95
C PHE A 377 1.83 15.15 7.03
N GLU A 378 1.48 16.27 7.67
CA GLU A 378 2.26 16.83 8.79
C GLU A 378 2.31 15.88 10.00
N GLU A 379 1.21 15.19 10.31
CA GLU A 379 1.17 14.23 11.40
C GLU A 379 2.06 13.01 11.09
N PHE A 380 2.06 12.55 9.84
CA PHE A 380 2.95 11.50 9.36
C PHE A 380 4.42 11.93 9.45
N HIS A 381 4.74 13.14 8.96
CA HIS A 381 6.08 13.71 9.00
C HIS A 381 6.62 13.80 10.44
N ASN A 382 5.79 14.24 11.39
CA ASN A 382 6.17 14.35 12.80
C ASN A 382 6.43 13.00 13.51
N LEU A 383 5.97 11.89 12.93
CA LEU A 383 6.22 10.53 13.43
C LEU A 383 7.47 9.90 12.82
N MET A 384 8.01 10.46 11.74
CA MET A 384 9.29 10.00 11.18
C MET A 384 10.43 10.42 12.10
N HIS A 385 11.38 9.50 12.32
CA HIS A 385 12.59 9.81 13.08
C HIS A 385 13.79 9.98 12.14
N GLN A 386 14.18 8.93 11.43
CA GLN A 386 15.19 8.98 10.36
C GLN A 386 14.63 8.28 9.14
N VAL A 387 14.82 8.87 7.96
CA VAL A 387 14.23 8.34 6.72
C VAL A 387 15.27 8.22 5.60
N ILE A 388 15.17 7.11 4.86
CA ILE A 388 15.83 6.94 3.56
C ILE A 388 14.74 6.95 2.49
N TYR A 389 14.78 7.93 1.61
CA TYR A 389 13.95 7.99 0.41
C TYR A 389 14.65 7.26 -0.72
N ILE A 390 13.96 6.28 -1.30
CA ILE A 390 14.51 5.47 -2.40
C ILE A 390 13.74 5.79 -3.67
N SER A 391 14.45 6.21 -4.72
CA SER A 391 13.86 6.47 -6.02
C SER A 391 14.89 6.43 -7.13
N ALA A 392 14.47 6.05 -8.35
CA ALA A 392 15.26 6.27 -9.56
C ALA A 392 15.13 7.71 -10.09
N THR A 393 14.10 8.42 -9.64
CA THR A 393 13.75 9.80 -10.05
C THR A 393 13.16 10.57 -8.85
N PRO A 394 13.99 10.90 -7.83
CA PRO A 394 13.51 11.58 -6.63
C PRO A 394 12.81 12.90 -6.98
N ALA A 395 11.82 13.28 -6.18
CA ALA A 395 11.12 14.54 -6.29
C ALA A 395 11.85 15.65 -5.52
N ASN A 396 11.44 16.91 -5.72
CA ASN A 396 12.07 18.04 -5.04
C ASN A 396 11.90 17.94 -3.51
N TYR A 397 10.74 17.44 -3.06
CA TYR A 397 10.47 17.27 -1.64
C TYR A 397 11.55 16.42 -0.95
N GLU A 398 11.86 15.22 -1.50
CA GLU A 398 12.85 14.33 -0.88
C GLU A 398 14.25 14.94 -0.87
N ILE A 399 14.60 15.69 -1.94
CA ILE A 399 15.90 16.35 -2.04
C ILE A 399 15.99 17.52 -1.06
N GLU A 400 14.91 18.29 -0.88
CA GLU A 400 14.85 19.39 0.09
C GLU A 400 14.91 18.86 1.52
N GLU A 401 14.15 17.81 1.86
CA GLU A 401 14.19 17.17 3.19
C GLU A 401 15.57 16.60 3.53
N ALA A 402 16.28 16.07 2.53
CA ALA A 402 17.64 15.57 2.68
C ALA A 402 18.73 16.66 2.56
N GLU A 403 18.35 17.94 2.57
CA GLU A 403 19.28 19.07 2.44
C GLU A 403 20.25 18.93 1.23
N GLY A 404 19.79 18.27 0.17
CA GLY A 404 20.58 17.99 -1.02
C GLY A 404 21.51 16.77 -0.92
N VAL A 405 21.48 16.02 0.18
CA VAL A 405 22.29 14.80 0.34
C VAL A 405 21.68 13.67 -0.48
N VAL A 406 22.30 13.37 -1.62
CA VAL A 406 21.86 12.31 -2.54
C VAL A 406 22.98 11.31 -2.73
N VAL A 407 22.74 10.07 -2.33
CA VAL A 407 23.62 8.93 -2.57
C VAL A 407 23.23 8.28 -3.88
N GLU A 408 24.14 8.25 -4.85
CA GLU A 408 23.88 7.66 -6.16
C GLU A 408 24.25 6.17 -6.21
N GLN A 409 23.38 5.37 -6.82
CA GLN A 409 23.63 3.96 -7.10
C GLN A 409 23.20 3.65 -8.54
N ILE A 410 24.11 3.88 -9.48
CA ILE A 410 23.88 3.81 -10.92
C ILE A 410 24.34 2.47 -11.48
N ILE A 411 25.40 1.88 -10.94
CA ILE A 411 25.96 0.65 -11.47
C ILE A 411 25.05 -0.56 -11.23
N ARG A 412 24.73 -1.26 -12.32
CA ARG A 412 24.05 -2.56 -12.27
C ARG A 412 25.07 -3.68 -12.20
N PRO A 413 24.99 -4.57 -11.22
CA PRO A 413 25.90 -5.74 -11.13
C PRO A 413 25.88 -6.65 -12.36
N THR A 414 24.78 -6.65 -13.11
CA THR A 414 24.60 -7.42 -14.36
C THR A 414 25.32 -6.84 -15.56
N GLY A 415 25.85 -5.63 -15.45
CA GLY A 415 26.47 -4.90 -16.56
C GLY A 415 25.48 -4.31 -17.58
N LEU A 416 24.17 -4.46 -17.38
CA LEU A 416 23.16 -3.96 -18.31
C LEU A 416 23.19 -2.43 -18.40
N LEU A 417 23.22 -1.92 -19.63
CA LEU A 417 23.25 -0.49 -19.91
C LEU A 417 21.84 0.13 -19.89
N ASP A 418 21.77 1.43 -19.60
CA ASP A 418 20.56 2.16 -19.90
C ASP A 418 20.31 2.19 -21.42
N PRO A 419 19.03 2.16 -21.85
CA PRO A 419 18.71 2.06 -23.27
C PRO A 419 19.16 3.29 -24.05
N GLU A 420 19.45 3.12 -25.33
CA GLU A 420 19.61 4.26 -26.24
C GLU A 420 18.26 4.91 -26.50
N ILE A 421 18.23 6.25 -26.44
CA ILE A 421 17.04 7.03 -26.76
C ILE A 421 17.23 7.66 -28.13
N GLU A 422 16.33 7.32 -29.04
CA GLU A 422 16.26 7.92 -30.40
C GLU A 422 15.00 8.78 -30.51
N VAL A 423 15.14 9.99 -31.02
CA VAL A 423 14.01 10.87 -31.31
C VAL A 423 13.70 10.82 -32.82
N ARG A 424 12.46 10.53 -33.16
CA ARG A 424 11.98 10.44 -34.53
C ARG A 424 10.78 11.37 -34.74
N PRO A 425 10.54 11.85 -35.99
CA PRO A 425 9.39 12.72 -36.30
C PRO A 425 8.06 12.03 -35.94
N SER A 426 7.06 12.84 -35.59
CA SER A 426 5.69 12.36 -35.36
C SER A 426 4.97 12.02 -36.66
N GLU A 427 5.43 12.58 -37.80
CA GLU A 427 4.89 12.25 -39.11
C GLU A 427 5.19 10.78 -39.45
N ASN A 428 4.16 10.02 -39.83
CA ASN A 428 4.22 8.57 -40.11
C ASN A 428 4.72 7.70 -38.93
N GLN A 429 4.57 8.19 -37.69
CA GLN A 429 5.03 7.47 -36.48
C GLN A 429 4.44 6.04 -36.36
N ILE A 430 3.24 5.79 -36.86
CA ILE A 430 2.61 4.47 -36.78
C ILE A 430 3.24 3.48 -37.75
N ASP A 431 3.57 3.89 -38.97
CA ASP A 431 4.21 3.02 -39.95
C ASP A 431 5.64 2.67 -39.52
N ASP A 432 6.40 3.67 -39.03
CA ASP A 432 7.74 3.44 -38.47
C ASP A 432 7.71 2.54 -37.22
N LEU A 433 6.72 2.74 -36.34
CA LEU A 433 6.50 1.86 -35.17
C LEU A 433 6.20 0.43 -35.60
N MET A 434 5.42 0.21 -36.65
CA MET A 434 5.10 -1.11 -37.19
C MET A 434 6.35 -1.88 -37.63
N ASP A 435 7.25 -1.22 -38.35
CA ASP A 435 8.51 -1.82 -38.81
C ASP A 435 9.42 -2.21 -37.63
N GLU A 436 9.49 -1.35 -36.61
CA GLU A 436 10.24 -1.67 -35.37
C GLU A 436 9.61 -2.83 -34.59
N ILE A 437 8.27 -2.87 -34.50
CA ILE A 437 7.54 -3.97 -33.86
C ILE A 437 7.85 -5.30 -34.57
N LEU A 438 7.72 -5.37 -35.88
CA LEU A 438 8.00 -6.56 -36.67
C LEU A 438 9.44 -7.03 -36.51
N THR A 439 10.39 -6.09 -36.45
CA THR A 439 11.80 -6.38 -36.20
C THR A 439 11.99 -7.06 -34.83
N ARG A 440 11.28 -6.61 -33.78
CA ARG A 440 11.35 -7.19 -32.42
C ARG A 440 10.66 -8.54 -32.33
N ILE A 441 9.50 -8.70 -32.95
CA ILE A 441 8.78 -9.98 -33.03
C ILE A 441 9.66 -11.06 -33.65
N ASN A 442 10.37 -10.75 -34.73
CA ASN A 442 11.30 -11.68 -35.38
C ASN A 442 12.47 -12.12 -34.47
N ARG A 443 12.76 -11.35 -33.42
CA ARG A 443 13.77 -11.68 -32.40
C ARG A 443 13.17 -12.30 -31.14
N HIS A 444 11.86 -12.56 -31.12
CA HIS A 444 11.11 -13.03 -29.94
C HIS A 444 11.17 -12.05 -28.74
N GLU A 445 11.35 -10.78 -29.00
CA GLU A 445 11.39 -9.71 -28.01
C GLU A 445 10.01 -9.06 -27.89
N ARG A 446 9.76 -8.32 -26.79
CA ARG A 446 8.48 -7.65 -26.50
C ARG A 446 8.60 -6.13 -26.62
N VAL A 447 7.47 -5.49 -26.95
CA VAL A 447 7.39 -4.05 -27.17
C VAL A 447 6.37 -3.43 -26.24
N LEU A 448 6.73 -2.30 -25.62
CA LEU A 448 5.81 -1.43 -24.89
C LEU A 448 5.58 -0.16 -25.71
N VAL A 449 4.32 0.26 -25.85
CA VAL A 449 3.95 1.51 -26.53
C VAL A 449 3.16 2.38 -25.57
N THR A 450 3.58 3.64 -25.38
CA THR A 450 2.86 4.59 -24.53
C THR A 450 2.13 5.65 -25.34
N THR A 451 0.84 5.80 -25.05
CA THR A 451 -0.05 6.80 -25.68
C THR A 451 -0.47 7.86 -24.66
N LEU A 452 -1.11 8.94 -25.11
CA LEU A 452 -1.61 10.01 -24.24
C LEU A 452 -3.02 9.76 -23.71
N THR A 453 -3.84 8.99 -24.42
CA THR A 453 -5.24 8.77 -24.08
C THR A 453 -5.62 7.29 -24.14
N LYS A 454 -6.63 6.91 -23.38
CA LYS A 454 -7.22 5.55 -23.39
C LYS A 454 -7.68 5.16 -24.78
N ARG A 455 -8.39 6.09 -25.45
CA ARG A 455 -8.91 5.88 -26.79
C ARG A 455 -7.79 5.60 -27.81
N MET A 456 -6.68 6.36 -27.76
CA MET A 456 -5.51 6.07 -28.61
C MET A 456 -4.93 4.67 -28.33
N ALA A 457 -4.91 4.23 -27.06
CA ALA A 457 -4.41 2.90 -26.74
C ALA A 457 -5.30 1.80 -27.31
N GLU A 458 -6.62 1.95 -27.21
CA GLU A 458 -7.60 1.02 -27.76
C GLU A 458 -7.55 0.99 -29.30
N GLU A 459 -7.61 2.16 -29.95
CA GLU A 459 -7.57 2.31 -31.43
C GLU A 459 -6.26 1.76 -32.01
N LEU A 460 -5.11 2.03 -31.36
CA LEU A 460 -3.82 1.49 -31.81
C LEU A 460 -3.76 -0.03 -31.64
N THR A 461 -4.29 -0.55 -30.55
CA THR A 461 -4.34 -2.00 -30.32
C THR A 461 -5.20 -2.69 -31.38
N GLU A 462 -6.36 -2.16 -31.69
CA GLU A 462 -7.24 -2.67 -32.75
C GLU A 462 -6.54 -2.61 -34.12
N TYR A 463 -5.83 -1.52 -34.41
CA TYR A 463 -5.05 -1.38 -35.64
C TYR A 463 -3.96 -2.46 -35.75
N LEU A 464 -3.21 -2.72 -34.65
CA LEU A 464 -2.17 -3.76 -34.61
C LEU A 464 -2.76 -5.16 -34.79
N LEU A 465 -3.89 -5.46 -34.15
CA LEU A 465 -4.60 -6.74 -34.30
C LEU A 465 -5.08 -6.97 -35.74
N ASN A 466 -5.57 -5.93 -36.41
CA ASN A 466 -5.97 -6.01 -37.82
C ASN A 466 -4.80 -6.28 -38.77
N HIS A 467 -3.56 -6.03 -38.31
CA HIS A 467 -2.34 -6.35 -39.04
C HIS A 467 -1.65 -7.63 -38.53
N GLU A 468 -2.40 -8.52 -37.88
CA GLU A 468 -1.97 -9.83 -37.38
C GLU A 468 -0.87 -9.76 -36.29
N ILE A 469 -0.68 -8.60 -35.64
CA ILE A 469 0.21 -8.43 -34.49
C ILE A 469 -0.54 -8.75 -33.21
N LYS A 470 0.00 -9.63 -32.38
CA LYS A 470 -0.58 -9.99 -31.08
C LYS A 470 -0.37 -8.86 -30.07
N ALA A 471 -1.36 -7.99 -29.96
CA ALA A 471 -1.33 -6.84 -29.09
C ALA A 471 -2.44 -6.87 -28.02
N ASN A 472 -2.21 -6.21 -26.91
CA ASN A 472 -3.22 -5.90 -25.90
C ASN A 472 -2.97 -4.51 -25.34
N TYR A 473 -3.93 -3.97 -24.58
CA TYR A 473 -3.80 -2.65 -23.97
C TYR A 473 -4.04 -2.68 -22.44
N ILE A 474 -3.47 -1.68 -21.77
CA ILE A 474 -3.69 -1.42 -20.35
C ILE A 474 -3.97 0.07 -20.13
N HIS A 475 -5.09 0.37 -19.45
CA HIS A 475 -5.42 1.70 -18.94
C HIS A 475 -6.21 1.62 -17.62
N SER A 476 -6.60 2.74 -17.03
CA SER A 476 -7.21 2.80 -15.70
C SER A 476 -8.51 1.99 -15.53
N ASP A 477 -9.22 1.69 -16.63
CA ASP A 477 -10.51 0.98 -16.57
C ASP A 477 -10.36 -0.54 -16.69
N VAL A 478 -9.16 -1.04 -16.97
CA VAL A 478 -8.85 -2.48 -16.94
C VAL A 478 -8.77 -2.92 -15.49
N ALA A 479 -9.51 -3.96 -15.11
CA ALA A 479 -9.50 -4.51 -13.74
C ALA A 479 -8.10 -5.00 -13.36
N THR A 480 -7.75 -4.89 -12.09
CA THR A 480 -6.38 -5.17 -11.63
C THR A 480 -5.92 -6.60 -11.89
N LEU A 481 -6.80 -7.57 -11.70
CA LEU A 481 -6.47 -8.98 -12.01
C LEU A 481 -6.19 -9.17 -13.49
N ASP A 482 -6.98 -8.52 -14.35
CA ASP A 482 -6.77 -8.59 -15.79
C ASP A 482 -5.46 -7.92 -16.19
N ARG A 483 -5.05 -6.82 -15.53
CA ARG A 483 -3.74 -6.20 -15.77
C ARG A 483 -2.61 -7.16 -15.46
N VAL A 484 -2.63 -7.80 -14.28
CA VAL A 484 -1.60 -8.78 -13.89
C VAL A 484 -1.57 -9.94 -14.88
N LYS A 485 -2.74 -10.42 -15.33
CA LYS A 485 -2.83 -11.46 -16.34
C LYS A 485 -2.23 -11.00 -17.67
N ILE A 486 -2.62 -9.82 -18.19
CA ILE A 486 -2.09 -9.26 -19.43
C ILE A 486 -0.57 -9.13 -19.39
N MET A 487 -0.01 -8.70 -18.25
CA MET A 487 1.44 -8.58 -18.09
C MET A 487 2.14 -9.95 -18.09
N ASN A 488 1.57 -10.95 -17.41
CA ASN A 488 2.10 -12.31 -17.44
C ASN A 488 1.98 -12.93 -18.84
N ASP A 489 0.91 -12.64 -19.54
CA ASP A 489 0.67 -13.09 -20.92
C ASP A 489 1.67 -12.44 -21.89
N LEU A 490 2.04 -11.18 -21.70
CA LEU A 490 3.12 -10.50 -22.43
C LEU A 490 4.46 -11.21 -22.19
N ARG A 491 4.79 -11.50 -20.94
CA ARG A 491 6.02 -12.23 -20.57
C ARG A 491 6.05 -13.65 -21.16
N ALA A 492 4.91 -14.33 -21.12
CA ALA A 492 4.75 -15.68 -21.70
C ALA A 492 4.77 -15.69 -23.23
N GLY A 493 4.68 -14.52 -23.89
CA GLY A 493 4.67 -14.41 -25.34
C GLY A 493 3.32 -14.69 -26.00
N ILE A 494 2.23 -14.63 -25.21
CA ILE A 494 0.87 -14.65 -25.74
C ILE A 494 0.60 -13.36 -26.53
N TYR A 495 1.13 -12.24 -26.03
CA TYR A 495 1.17 -10.96 -26.71
C TYR A 495 2.62 -10.58 -27.03
N ASP A 496 2.81 -9.85 -28.13
CA ASP A 496 4.11 -9.31 -28.54
C ASP A 496 4.22 -7.81 -28.21
N VAL A 497 3.07 -7.12 -28.20
CA VAL A 497 2.98 -5.68 -27.98
C VAL A 497 1.98 -5.38 -26.87
N LEU A 498 2.36 -4.50 -25.96
CA LEU A 498 1.47 -3.94 -24.96
C LEU A 498 1.39 -2.43 -25.12
N VAL A 499 0.17 -1.92 -25.33
CA VAL A 499 -0.12 -0.50 -25.48
C VAL A 499 -0.74 0.03 -24.18
N GLY A 500 -0.32 1.23 -23.73
CA GLY A 500 -0.94 1.80 -22.54
C GLY A 500 -0.72 3.29 -22.36
N VAL A 501 -1.57 3.90 -21.55
CA VAL A 501 -1.50 5.35 -21.25
C VAL A 501 -0.44 5.64 -20.20
N ASN A 502 -0.35 4.80 -19.19
CA ASN A 502 0.61 4.93 -18.10
C ASN A 502 1.06 3.55 -17.63
N LEU A 503 2.05 3.00 -18.32
CA LEU A 503 2.64 1.69 -18.01
C LEU A 503 3.63 1.74 -16.82
N LEU A 504 3.81 2.91 -16.20
CA LEU A 504 4.79 3.14 -15.15
C LEU A 504 4.37 2.61 -13.78
N ARG A 505 3.06 2.54 -13.53
CA ARG A 505 2.50 2.41 -12.18
C ARG A 505 2.63 1.02 -11.56
N GLU A 506 3.02 0.01 -12.32
CA GLU A 506 2.81 -1.36 -11.87
C GLU A 506 4.07 -2.05 -11.32
N GLY A 507 5.20 -1.34 -11.18
CA GLY A 507 6.41 -1.90 -10.53
C GLY A 507 6.96 -3.18 -11.16
N LEU A 508 6.50 -3.55 -12.35
CA LEU A 508 6.77 -4.82 -12.99
C LEU A 508 8.13 -4.83 -13.67
N ASP A 509 8.83 -5.90 -13.42
CA ASP A 509 10.11 -6.21 -14.01
C ASP A 509 9.91 -7.05 -15.29
N LEU A 510 10.13 -6.44 -16.45
CA LEU A 510 9.89 -7.02 -17.78
C LEU A 510 11.19 -7.17 -18.56
N PRO A 511 12.03 -8.17 -18.25
CA PRO A 511 13.31 -8.35 -18.95
C PRO A 511 13.13 -8.73 -20.43
N GLU A 512 11.95 -9.18 -20.83
CA GLU A 512 11.65 -9.55 -22.22
C GLU A 512 11.40 -8.33 -23.13
N VAL A 513 11.20 -7.13 -22.55
CA VAL A 513 10.95 -5.88 -23.30
C VAL A 513 12.25 -5.29 -23.79
N SER A 514 12.42 -5.23 -25.11
CA SER A 514 13.59 -4.62 -25.77
C SER A 514 13.30 -3.26 -26.40
N LEU A 515 12.03 -2.93 -26.67
CA LEU A 515 11.64 -1.65 -27.24
C LEU A 515 10.56 -0.99 -26.39
N VAL A 516 10.78 0.29 -26.08
CA VAL A 516 9.77 1.20 -25.54
C VAL A 516 9.54 2.33 -26.53
N ALA A 517 8.35 2.43 -27.05
CA ALA A 517 7.95 3.51 -27.97
C ALA A 517 7.05 4.51 -27.23
N ILE A 518 7.39 5.79 -27.33
CA ILE A 518 6.65 6.88 -26.70
C ILE A 518 6.08 7.77 -27.80
N LEU A 519 4.78 7.63 -28.05
CA LEU A 519 4.08 8.46 -29.05
C LEU A 519 3.83 9.86 -28.49
N ASP A 520 3.87 10.87 -29.36
CA ASP A 520 3.63 12.26 -28.99
C ASP A 520 4.44 12.69 -27.74
N ALA A 521 5.74 12.42 -27.75
CA ALA A 521 6.62 12.67 -26.60
C ALA A 521 6.81 14.17 -26.31
N ASP A 522 6.58 15.04 -27.26
CA ASP A 522 6.64 16.51 -27.17
C ASP A 522 5.39 17.17 -26.57
N LYS A 523 4.32 16.42 -26.36
CA LYS A 523 3.09 16.94 -25.72
C LYS A 523 3.28 17.03 -24.22
N GLU A 524 3.89 18.12 -23.76
CA GLU A 524 4.19 18.32 -22.34
C GLU A 524 2.97 18.17 -21.44
N GLY A 525 3.16 17.50 -20.30
CA GLY A 525 2.14 17.23 -19.30
C GLY A 525 2.61 16.19 -18.31
N PHE A 526 1.74 15.78 -17.39
CA PHE A 526 2.06 14.81 -16.36
C PHE A 526 2.66 13.49 -16.93
N LEU A 527 2.11 12.99 -18.04
CA LEU A 527 2.56 11.73 -18.67
C LEU A 527 3.86 11.89 -19.49
N ARG A 528 4.30 13.10 -19.77
CA ARG A 528 5.50 13.42 -20.52
C ARG A 528 6.47 14.31 -19.76
N SER A 529 6.34 14.36 -18.43
CA SER A 529 7.32 14.98 -17.54
C SER A 529 8.65 14.23 -17.59
N HIS A 530 9.75 14.89 -17.26
CA HIS A 530 11.07 14.26 -17.17
C HIS A 530 11.04 12.95 -16.36
N ARG A 531 10.41 12.94 -15.18
CA ARG A 531 10.28 11.73 -14.35
C ARG A 531 9.55 10.60 -15.06
N SER A 532 8.41 10.94 -15.69
CA SER A 532 7.59 9.97 -16.41
C SER A 532 8.35 9.37 -17.60
N LEU A 533 9.03 10.20 -18.38
CA LEU A 533 9.83 9.75 -19.51
C LEU A 533 11.02 8.88 -19.07
N THR A 534 11.75 9.28 -18.02
CA THR A 534 12.88 8.51 -17.47
C THR A 534 12.45 7.15 -16.97
N GLN A 535 11.31 7.06 -16.28
CA GLN A 535 10.78 5.78 -15.79
C GLN A 535 10.30 4.87 -16.91
N THR A 536 9.66 5.47 -17.93
CA THR A 536 9.21 4.73 -19.12
C THR A 536 10.42 4.19 -19.87
N ALA A 537 11.44 5.00 -20.10
CA ALA A 537 12.69 4.59 -20.71
C ALA A 537 13.38 3.46 -19.93
N GLY A 538 13.39 3.56 -18.61
CA GLY A 538 13.96 2.56 -17.71
C GLY A 538 13.33 1.16 -17.82
N ARG A 539 12.15 1.02 -18.44
CA ARG A 539 11.54 -0.31 -18.67
C ARG A 539 12.32 -1.14 -19.68
N ALA A 540 13.00 -0.52 -20.64
CA ALA A 540 13.88 -1.20 -21.59
C ALA A 540 15.29 -1.52 -21.02
N ALA A 541 15.66 -0.98 -19.86
CA ALA A 541 17.00 -1.14 -19.26
C ALA A 541 17.28 -2.54 -18.71
N ARG A 542 16.33 -3.47 -18.76
CA ARG A 542 16.48 -4.88 -18.34
C ARG A 542 16.84 -5.82 -19.48
N ASN A 543 16.82 -5.32 -20.71
CA ASN A 543 17.14 -6.08 -21.89
C ASN A 543 18.49 -5.63 -22.47
N VAL A 544 19.31 -6.56 -22.92
CA VAL A 544 20.61 -6.26 -23.57
C VAL A 544 20.42 -5.43 -24.83
N ASN A 545 19.32 -5.64 -25.55
CA ASN A 545 18.95 -4.92 -26.77
C ASN A 545 17.99 -3.74 -26.50
N GLY A 546 18.00 -3.23 -25.29
CA GLY A 546 17.08 -2.17 -24.85
C GLY A 546 17.22 -0.90 -25.68
N LYS A 547 16.11 -0.43 -26.28
CA LYS A 547 16.00 0.79 -27.07
C LYS A 547 14.74 1.55 -26.71
N VAL A 548 14.82 2.87 -26.77
CA VAL A 548 13.66 3.78 -26.59
C VAL A 548 13.53 4.64 -27.84
N ILE A 549 12.33 4.74 -28.37
CA ILE A 549 12.00 5.66 -29.46
C ILE A 549 11.00 6.67 -28.95
N MET A 550 11.33 7.96 -29.03
CA MET A 550 10.46 9.07 -28.73
C MET A 550 10.00 9.70 -30.03
N TYR A 551 8.71 9.61 -30.34
CA TYR A 551 8.15 10.29 -31.53
C TYR A 551 7.76 11.71 -31.12
N ALA A 552 8.44 12.70 -31.75
CA ALA A 552 8.28 14.10 -31.42
C ALA A 552 8.75 14.99 -32.56
N ASP A 553 8.07 16.11 -32.79
CA ASP A 553 8.48 17.11 -33.77
C ASP A 553 9.43 18.14 -33.17
N THR A 554 9.40 18.31 -31.84
CA THR A 554 10.28 19.21 -31.11
C THR A 554 10.80 18.53 -29.85
N ILE A 555 12.07 18.76 -29.51
CA ILE A 555 12.64 18.25 -28.24
C ILE A 555 12.27 19.24 -27.13
N THR A 556 11.46 18.77 -26.16
CA THR A 556 11.08 19.57 -25.01
C THR A 556 12.15 19.52 -23.91
N GLU A 557 12.06 20.42 -22.93
CA GLU A 557 12.98 20.41 -21.77
C GLU A 557 12.96 19.09 -21.01
N SER A 558 11.77 18.50 -20.84
CA SER A 558 11.59 17.19 -20.19
C SER A 558 12.26 16.06 -20.96
N MET A 559 12.15 16.07 -22.29
CA MET A 559 12.83 15.10 -23.16
C MET A 559 14.35 15.28 -23.08
N GLN A 560 14.85 16.52 -23.19
CA GLN A 560 16.27 16.82 -23.15
C GLN A 560 16.92 16.32 -21.87
N LYS A 561 16.33 16.63 -20.70
CA LYS A 561 16.79 16.13 -19.39
C LYS A 561 16.81 14.60 -19.31
N THR A 562 15.80 13.95 -19.89
CA THR A 562 15.73 12.46 -19.91
C THR A 562 16.83 11.87 -20.78
N ILE A 563 17.08 12.42 -21.95
CA ILE A 563 18.12 11.97 -22.89
C ILE A 563 19.50 12.15 -22.25
N GLU A 564 19.78 13.32 -21.70
CA GLU A 564 21.06 13.62 -21.07
C GLU A 564 21.34 12.73 -19.87
N GLU A 565 20.36 12.55 -18.98
CA GLU A 565 20.52 11.71 -17.79
C GLU A 565 20.70 10.22 -18.16
N THR A 566 19.92 9.73 -19.13
CA THR A 566 20.05 8.35 -19.61
C THR A 566 21.41 8.11 -20.28
N ALA A 567 21.89 9.06 -21.06
CA ALA A 567 23.22 9.01 -21.67
C ALA A 567 24.35 9.06 -20.62
N ARG A 568 24.22 9.91 -19.57
CA ARG A 568 25.14 9.96 -18.44
C ARG A 568 25.23 8.60 -17.75
N ARG A 569 24.11 8.02 -17.35
CA ARG A 569 24.04 6.72 -16.69
C ARG A 569 24.62 5.61 -17.55
N ARG A 570 24.31 5.61 -18.84
CA ARG A 570 24.85 4.65 -19.80
C ARG A 570 26.38 4.75 -19.90
N SER A 571 26.94 5.93 -19.98
CA SER A 571 28.40 6.15 -20.06
C SER A 571 29.13 5.69 -18.79
N ILE A 572 28.58 5.95 -17.62
CA ILE A 572 29.12 5.49 -16.34
C ILE A 572 29.15 3.96 -16.29
N GLN A 573 28.02 3.31 -16.63
CA GLN A 573 27.95 1.85 -16.65
C GLN A 573 28.90 1.23 -17.67
N LEU A 574 29.02 1.82 -18.86
CA LEU A 574 29.92 1.33 -19.91
C LEU A 574 31.38 1.36 -19.44
N LYS A 575 31.81 2.49 -18.89
CA LYS A 575 33.15 2.64 -18.33
C LYS A 575 33.43 1.61 -17.23
N TYR A 576 32.49 1.40 -16.32
CA TYR A 576 32.60 0.40 -15.27
C TYR A 576 32.73 -1.02 -15.86
N ASN A 577 31.91 -1.35 -16.88
CA ASN A 577 31.98 -2.65 -17.53
C ASN A 577 33.34 -2.88 -18.21
N GLU A 578 33.91 -1.87 -18.86
CA GLU A 578 35.23 -1.94 -19.49
C GLU A 578 36.36 -2.14 -18.47
N GLU A 579 36.34 -1.37 -17.36
CA GLU A 579 37.33 -1.45 -16.30
C GLU A 579 37.32 -2.81 -15.56
N HIS A 580 36.13 -3.44 -15.45
CA HIS A 580 35.95 -4.70 -14.71
C HIS A 580 35.74 -5.91 -15.62
N TYR A 581 35.86 -5.75 -16.93
CA TYR A 581 35.68 -6.82 -17.93
C TYR A 581 34.31 -7.53 -17.83
N ILE A 582 33.24 -6.75 -17.55
CA ILE A 582 31.89 -7.27 -17.39
C ILE A 582 31.19 -7.28 -18.74
N ILE A 583 30.68 -8.45 -19.12
CA ILE A 583 29.82 -8.61 -20.30
C ILE A 583 28.36 -8.53 -19.81
N PRO A 584 27.55 -7.58 -20.36
CA PRO A 584 26.14 -7.47 -20.00
C PRO A 584 25.38 -8.78 -20.15
N LYS A 585 24.66 -9.18 -19.10
CA LYS A 585 23.86 -10.42 -19.09
C LYS A 585 22.42 -10.12 -18.73
N GLN A 586 21.51 -10.62 -19.55
CA GLN A 586 20.09 -10.55 -19.28
C GLN A 586 19.73 -11.43 -18.08
N ILE A 587 18.84 -10.93 -17.23
CA ILE A 587 18.33 -11.69 -16.09
C ILE A 587 17.17 -12.56 -16.57
N GLU A 588 17.30 -13.87 -16.45
CA GLU A 588 16.20 -14.80 -16.63
C GLU A 588 15.45 -14.95 -15.29
N LYS A 589 14.29 -14.33 -15.17
CA LYS A 589 13.39 -14.60 -14.03
C LYS A 589 12.38 -15.66 -14.44
N LYS A 590 12.30 -16.74 -13.67
CA LYS A 590 11.18 -17.69 -13.79
C LYS A 590 9.87 -16.91 -13.65
N ILE A 591 8.89 -17.17 -14.50
CA ILE A 591 7.53 -16.68 -14.38
C ILE A 591 6.95 -17.35 -13.13
N GLY A 592 7.26 -16.80 -11.98
CA GLY A 592 6.76 -17.25 -10.68
C GLY A 592 5.48 -16.52 -10.36
N SER A 593 4.52 -17.20 -9.79
CA SER A 593 3.29 -16.60 -9.29
C SER A 593 3.61 -15.64 -8.14
N THR A 594 3.82 -14.37 -8.43
CA THR A 594 3.80 -13.28 -7.43
C THR A 594 2.42 -13.17 -6.75
N LEU A 595 1.49 -14.03 -7.16
CA LEU A 595 0.10 -14.13 -6.67
C LEU A 595 -0.12 -15.28 -5.68
N ALA A 596 0.94 -15.87 -5.11
CA ALA A 596 0.77 -16.96 -4.14
C ALA A 596 -0.06 -16.54 -2.91
N PHE A 597 -0.09 -15.27 -2.57
CA PHE A 597 -0.93 -14.74 -1.49
C PHE A 597 -2.41 -14.56 -1.85
N SER A 598 -2.77 -14.55 -3.14
CA SER A 598 -4.17 -14.41 -3.58
C SER A 598 -4.81 -15.72 -4.04
N SER A 599 -4.07 -16.81 -4.16
CA SER A 599 -4.54 -18.07 -4.76
C SER A 599 -4.49 -19.31 -3.85
N GLN A 600 -4.05 -19.19 -2.59
CA GLN A 600 -4.14 -20.30 -1.63
C GLN A 600 -5.50 -20.44 -0.95
N THR A 601 -6.46 -19.59 -1.24
CA THR A 601 -7.84 -19.84 -0.83
C THR A 601 -8.50 -20.83 -1.79
N ASN A 602 -8.65 -22.06 -1.28
CA ASN A 602 -9.58 -23.07 -1.73
C ASN A 602 -9.25 -23.95 -2.94
N ASN A 603 -8.44 -24.97 -2.68
CA ASN A 603 -8.51 -26.22 -3.47
C ASN A 603 -9.73 -27.12 -3.10
N ASN A 604 -10.63 -26.67 -2.22
CA ASN A 604 -11.83 -27.45 -1.82
C ASN A 604 -13.18 -26.80 -2.17
N GLY A 605 -13.23 -25.90 -3.13
CA GLY A 605 -14.48 -25.26 -3.54
C GLY A 605 -14.44 -24.86 -5.01
N LYS A 606 -14.33 -25.85 -5.90
CA LYS A 606 -14.58 -25.63 -7.33
C LYS A 606 -16.08 -25.39 -7.52
N GLU A 607 -16.41 -24.28 -8.18
CA GLU A 607 -17.61 -23.99 -8.96
C GLU A 607 -18.54 -22.84 -8.53
N ASP A 608 -18.57 -22.35 -7.29
CA ASP A 608 -19.60 -21.36 -6.93
C ASP A 608 -19.19 -19.88 -7.03
N ILE A 609 -17.91 -19.53 -7.22
CA ILE A 609 -17.45 -18.12 -7.26
C ILE A 609 -17.70 -17.45 -8.61
N ARG A 610 -17.93 -18.22 -9.68
CA ARG A 610 -18.18 -17.66 -11.01
C ARG A 610 -19.59 -17.12 -11.25
N GLN A 611 -20.53 -17.37 -10.36
CA GLN A 611 -21.94 -16.93 -10.53
C GLN A 611 -22.35 -15.72 -9.70
N ASN A 612 -21.57 -15.29 -8.72
CA ASN A 612 -21.88 -14.07 -7.97
C ASN A 612 -21.18 -12.86 -8.59
N SER A 613 -21.89 -12.15 -9.46
CA SER A 613 -21.47 -10.94 -10.17
C SER A 613 -21.17 -9.72 -9.26
N LYS A 614 -21.17 -9.87 -7.94
CA LYS A 614 -20.97 -8.79 -6.97
C LYS A 614 -19.49 -8.47 -6.66
N TYR A 615 -18.55 -9.39 -6.88
CA TYR A 615 -17.14 -9.21 -6.50
C TYR A 615 -16.26 -9.14 -7.75
N LYS A 616 -16.47 -8.11 -8.58
CA LYS A 616 -15.64 -7.91 -9.79
C LYS A 616 -14.32 -7.21 -9.58
N ASP A 617 -14.14 -6.50 -8.47
CA ASP A 617 -12.96 -5.65 -8.26
C ASP A 617 -12.25 -6.01 -6.95
N ILE A 618 -11.01 -6.47 -7.03
CA ILE A 618 -10.12 -6.59 -5.86
C ILE A 618 -9.78 -5.19 -5.37
N TYR A 619 -9.86 -4.99 -4.05
CA TYR A 619 -9.47 -3.74 -3.42
C TYR A 619 -7.96 -3.50 -3.58
N LEU A 620 -7.64 -2.39 -4.22
CA LEU A 620 -6.31 -1.80 -4.20
C LEU A 620 -6.36 -0.51 -3.42
N GLU A 621 -5.31 -0.30 -2.64
CA GLU A 621 -5.12 0.97 -1.95
C GLU A 621 -5.11 2.11 -2.97
N PRO A 622 -5.84 3.22 -2.72
CA PRO A 622 -5.91 4.33 -3.66
C PRO A 622 -4.52 4.92 -3.89
N GLU A 623 -4.13 5.07 -5.14
CA GLU A 623 -2.91 5.78 -5.53
C GLU A 623 -3.13 7.30 -5.49
N ALA A 624 -2.05 8.10 -5.38
CA ALA A 624 -2.11 9.57 -5.28
C ALA A 624 -2.90 10.27 -6.42
N SER A 625 -3.05 9.60 -7.57
CA SER A 625 -3.85 10.09 -8.68
C SER A 625 -5.30 9.61 -8.65
N ALA A 626 -5.70 8.83 -7.66
CA ALA A 626 -6.96 8.10 -7.61
C ALA A 626 -8.12 8.88 -6.96
N PHE A 627 -7.95 10.16 -6.62
CA PHE A 627 -9.07 10.99 -6.18
C PHE A 627 -10.22 11.01 -7.20
N ALA A 628 -9.87 11.02 -8.49
CA ALA A 628 -10.85 10.94 -9.59
C ALA A 628 -11.27 9.50 -9.94
N ALA A 629 -10.61 8.49 -9.38
CA ALA A 629 -10.98 7.09 -9.53
C ALA A 629 -11.94 6.59 -8.44
N ASP A 630 -12.39 7.48 -7.55
CA ASP A 630 -13.42 7.16 -6.56
C ASP A 630 -14.66 6.61 -7.30
N PRO A 631 -15.15 5.41 -6.94
CA PRO A 631 -16.37 4.84 -7.51
C PRO A 631 -17.57 5.79 -7.50
N ILE A 632 -17.57 6.76 -6.57
CA ILE A 632 -18.57 7.80 -6.43
C ILE A 632 -18.52 8.75 -7.64
N VAL A 633 -17.34 9.24 -8.00
CA VAL A 633 -17.20 10.22 -9.09
C VAL A 633 -17.53 9.60 -10.45
N LYS A 634 -17.24 8.32 -10.65
CA LYS A 634 -17.65 7.58 -11.85
C LYS A 634 -19.18 7.47 -12.02
N ARG A 635 -19.93 7.50 -10.93
CA ARG A 635 -21.42 7.39 -10.92
C ARG A 635 -22.11 8.76 -10.91
N MET A 636 -21.42 9.86 -10.67
CA MET A 636 -22.01 11.21 -10.65
C MET A 636 -22.61 11.58 -12.00
N SER A 637 -23.82 12.15 -12.02
CA SER A 637 -24.42 12.71 -13.24
C SER A 637 -23.66 13.98 -13.71
N LYS A 638 -23.95 14.46 -14.92
CA LYS A 638 -23.34 15.68 -15.46
C LYS A 638 -23.56 16.91 -14.57
N ALA A 639 -24.80 17.07 -14.09
CA ALA A 639 -25.19 18.20 -13.22
C ALA A 639 -24.44 18.16 -11.87
N GLU A 640 -24.18 16.97 -11.37
CA GLU A 640 -23.43 16.72 -10.14
C GLU A 640 -21.96 17.07 -10.28
N LEU A 641 -21.35 16.68 -11.38
CA LEU A 641 -19.97 17.03 -11.70
C LEU A 641 -19.81 18.55 -11.83
N GLU A 642 -20.73 19.22 -12.52
CA GLU A 642 -20.74 20.69 -12.65
C GLU A 642 -20.87 21.38 -11.28
N LYS A 643 -21.73 20.88 -10.39
CA LYS A 643 -21.89 21.39 -9.02
C LYS A 643 -20.65 21.14 -8.16
N SER A 644 -20.04 19.94 -8.26
CA SER A 644 -18.79 19.63 -7.55
C SER A 644 -17.64 20.52 -8.01
N ILE A 645 -17.51 20.77 -9.33
CA ILE A 645 -16.52 21.69 -9.88
C ILE A 645 -16.71 23.11 -9.32
N ALA A 646 -17.96 23.59 -9.26
CA ALA A 646 -18.26 24.91 -8.70
C ALA A 646 -17.90 25.01 -7.21
N ASN A 647 -18.25 24.00 -6.40
CA ASN A 647 -17.93 23.95 -4.98
C ASN A 647 -16.42 23.86 -4.74
N THR A 648 -15.72 22.98 -5.44
CA THR A 648 -14.25 22.83 -5.31
C THR A 648 -13.52 24.10 -5.76
N THR A 649 -14.07 24.82 -6.76
CA THR A 649 -13.55 26.13 -7.20
C THR A 649 -13.71 27.18 -6.11
N ALA A 650 -14.83 27.18 -5.38
CA ALA A 650 -15.03 28.08 -4.25
C ALA A 650 -14.05 27.79 -3.11
N LEU A 651 -13.84 26.50 -2.77
CA LEU A 651 -12.87 26.06 -1.77
C LEU A 651 -11.43 26.43 -2.16
N MET A 652 -11.05 26.24 -3.43
CA MET A 652 -9.76 26.65 -3.95
C MET A 652 -9.53 28.17 -3.78
N LYS A 653 -10.52 28.97 -4.12
CA LYS A 653 -10.44 30.44 -3.94
C LYS A 653 -10.36 30.86 -2.48
N GLN A 654 -11.04 30.14 -1.59
CA GLN A 654 -10.97 30.38 -0.16
C GLN A 654 -9.59 30.04 0.39
N ALA A 655 -9.07 28.85 0.08
CA ALA A 655 -7.72 28.43 0.48
C ALA A 655 -6.63 29.39 -0.04
N ALA A 656 -6.79 29.91 -1.27
CA ALA A 656 -5.88 30.92 -1.81
C ALA A 656 -5.96 32.27 -1.06
N LYS A 657 -7.15 32.67 -0.58
CA LYS A 657 -7.30 33.87 0.28
C LYS A 657 -6.67 33.69 1.64
N ASP A 658 -6.76 32.48 2.19
CA ASP A 658 -6.21 32.11 3.48
C ASP A 658 -4.70 31.82 3.40
N LEU A 659 -4.08 32.06 2.22
CA LEU A 659 -2.66 31.83 1.91
C LEU A 659 -2.22 30.35 2.06
N ASP A 660 -3.18 29.44 2.08
CA ASP A 660 -2.90 27.98 2.04
C ASP A 660 -2.74 27.52 0.58
N PHE A 661 -1.56 27.78 0.03
CA PHE A 661 -1.24 27.47 -1.37
C PHE A 661 -1.19 25.97 -1.64
N ILE A 662 -0.90 25.15 -0.63
CA ILE A 662 -0.86 23.69 -0.76
C ILE A 662 -2.28 23.16 -0.96
N GLN A 663 -3.21 23.59 -0.12
CA GLN A 663 -4.62 23.20 -0.22
C GLN A 663 -5.27 23.78 -1.48
N ALA A 664 -4.91 25.00 -1.86
CA ALA A 664 -5.37 25.60 -3.10
C ALA A 664 -4.89 24.82 -4.35
N ALA A 665 -3.66 24.31 -4.36
CA ALA A 665 -3.14 23.47 -5.42
C ALA A 665 -3.85 22.12 -5.50
N GLN A 666 -4.15 21.49 -4.37
CA GLN A 666 -4.92 20.25 -4.30
C GLN A 666 -6.34 20.42 -4.90
N TYR A 667 -7.04 21.49 -4.52
CA TYR A 667 -8.35 21.78 -5.08
C TYR A 667 -8.31 22.10 -6.58
N ARG A 668 -7.25 22.76 -7.05
CA ARG A 668 -7.04 22.99 -8.50
C ARG A 668 -6.90 21.67 -9.25
N ASP A 669 -6.09 20.76 -8.73
CA ASP A 669 -5.86 19.45 -9.35
C ASP A 669 -7.14 18.60 -9.35
N GLU A 670 -7.95 18.72 -8.31
CA GLU A 670 -9.27 18.10 -8.23
C GLU A 670 -10.25 18.68 -9.26
N ILE A 671 -10.27 19.99 -9.45
CA ILE A 671 -11.10 20.66 -10.46
C ILE A 671 -10.73 20.14 -11.86
N ILE A 672 -9.45 20.02 -12.17
CA ILE A 672 -8.99 19.51 -13.47
C ILE A 672 -9.49 18.07 -13.69
N ARG A 673 -9.47 17.24 -12.68
CA ARG A 673 -9.94 15.84 -12.74
C ARG A 673 -11.46 15.75 -12.96
N LEU A 674 -12.24 16.49 -12.18
CA LEU A 674 -13.69 16.57 -12.32
C LEU A 674 -14.09 17.11 -13.70
N GLN A 675 -13.34 18.09 -14.23
CA GLN A 675 -13.56 18.62 -15.57
C GLN A 675 -13.26 17.60 -16.68
N ASN A 676 -12.24 16.79 -16.51
CA ASN A 676 -11.92 15.71 -17.45
C ASN A 676 -13.02 14.66 -17.47
N GLN A 677 -13.52 14.25 -16.31
CA GLN A 677 -14.66 13.31 -16.22
C GLN A 677 -15.96 13.91 -16.79
N LEU A 678 -16.18 15.22 -16.60
CA LEU A 678 -17.32 15.89 -17.22
C LEU A 678 -17.22 15.89 -18.75
N LYS A 679 -16.01 15.98 -19.30
CA LYS A 679 -15.76 15.85 -20.74
C LYS A 679 -16.01 14.43 -21.25
N GLU A 680 -15.57 13.41 -20.50
CA GLU A 680 -15.80 12.00 -20.83
C GLU A 680 -17.29 11.63 -20.87
N LYS A 681 -18.13 12.27 -20.07
CA LYS A 681 -19.59 12.09 -20.08
C LYS A 681 -20.34 12.93 -21.11
N LYS A 682 -19.66 13.73 -21.92
CA LYS A 682 -20.25 14.47 -23.03
C LYS A 682 -20.37 13.67 -24.33
N TYR A 683 -19.87 12.42 -24.36
CA TYR A 683 -19.94 11.53 -25.51
C TYR A 683 -20.74 10.26 -25.18
#